data_0072cd8dd31252facea432c29949e9f5
#
_entry.id   0072cd8dd31252facea432c29949e9f5
#
_cell.length_a   1.000
_cell.length_b   1.000
_cell.length_c   1.000
_cell.angle_alpha   90.00
_cell.angle_beta   90.00
_cell.angle_gamma   90.00
#
_symmetry.space_group_name_H-M   'P 1'
#
loop_
_entity.id
_entity.type
_entity.pdbx_description
1 polymer ?
#
loop_
_entity_poly.entity_id
_entity_poly.type
_entity_poly.pdbx_seq_one_letter_code
_entity_poly.pdbx_strand_id
1 'polypeptide(L)'
;MTKKVVVLQEDKNDCAAACVSSLIKYYNGSLDMETIRNIINTTKHGTNAYDLINGCKEIGFDGFGKKLSFEELVSYYKFPLIAHIKKDNYYHFVVIYDINKSKEKITVMDPSIGLRKISFKEFVISYQGVIISLVKVKELPKEIETNHLFKVMISSIFINKKILIILMILSLILFILSLASSLFYKIILDDMSFVNKYYLSFAIILLIKLIFDYLRSYFVIKLNKEIELNMNKEITKRLLCLPYTYYKNKTTGEITSRINDLDLLKDLILEILSNILVNILLLLGSYIIIFYLNKTLALFILIPLLIYFIITILVNNLYTSKIRYLQELKGIYNNKLIETINGIETINNLNIKDNQVKTLNTYFEKTINSTNKFNLINTTLNIISEYLINISSIFVLLLGISLVKNNYITIGELFLIYILFGYFMNIVKTFLEKVPSLNYAYKNINKINSILKYTNEKKRNEKTSGKIILKEVQYKRGEYLFKNFNYSIDEKDKILLKGTSGSGKSTLLKMLLKNITNYEGNIYIGESNLLNIDKSIIDNSFTYVGQNEFIFSGTIKDNIILSRNITDEAYNSILNITRVNEIIDKKELNDASYIEENGFNLSGGEKQRIILARGLLKNSNYILIDEALSEVDLVLEKDIIKDILKYFKDKTIVYVSHKEGLDELFNKKLIIGKE
;
A
#
# COMPACT_ATOMS: atom_id res chain seq x y z
N MET A 1 26.86 24.92 -4.87
CA MET A 1 25.66 24.35 -5.54
C MET A 1 24.58 24.13 -4.50
N THR A 2 23.41 24.73 -4.64
CA THR A 2 22.27 24.48 -3.74
C THR A 2 21.84 23.01 -3.83
N LYS A 3 21.74 22.33 -2.70
CA LYS A 3 21.27 20.95 -2.61
C LYS A 3 19.85 20.87 -3.18
N LYS A 4 19.62 20.03 -4.18
CA LYS A 4 18.30 19.83 -4.81
C LYS A 4 17.82 18.44 -4.45
N VAL A 5 16.69 18.34 -3.75
CA VAL A 5 16.14 17.07 -3.27
C VAL A 5 14.89 16.75 -4.06
N VAL A 6 14.85 15.57 -4.66
CA VAL A 6 13.70 15.09 -5.44
C VAL A 6 12.93 14.11 -4.59
N VAL A 7 11.66 14.42 -4.33
CA VAL A 7 10.70 13.52 -3.70
C VAL A 7 9.48 13.43 -4.61
N LEU A 8 9.17 12.22 -5.04
CA LEU A 8 8.02 11.97 -5.91
C LEU A 8 6.79 11.67 -5.05
N GLN A 9 5.63 12.15 -5.50
CA GLN A 9 4.36 11.80 -4.86
C GLN A 9 4.10 10.31 -4.99
N GLU A 10 3.48 9.76 -3.98
CA GLU A 10 3.12 8.34 -3.93
C GLU A 10 1.72 8.10 -4.51
N ASP A 11 0.78 8.97 -4.19
CA ASP A 11 -0.60 8.96 -4.67
C ASP A 11 -0.91 10.31 -5.35
N LYS A 12 -2.02 10.40 -6.10
CA LYS A 12 -2.37 11.62 -6.86
C LYS A 12 -2.52 12.88 -6.00
N ASN A 13 -2.95 12.72 -4.77
CA ASN A 13 -3.28 13.81 -3.87
C ASN A 13 -2.13 14.21 -2.95
N ASP A 14 -0.93 13.64 -3.16
CA ASP A 14 0.24 13.80 -2.30
C ASP A 14 1.19 14.92 -2.69
N CYS A 15 0.85 15.74 -3.65
CA CYS A 15 1.76 16.79 -4.14
C CYS A 15 2.26 17.68 -3.00
N ALA A 16 1.38 18.09 -2.08
CA ALA A 16 1.75 18.89 -0.91
C ALA A 16 2.69 18.12 0.04
N ALA A 17 2.37 16.88 0.37
CA ALA A 17 3.18 16.04 1.26
C ALA A 17 4.57 15.77 0.65
N ALA A 18 4.66 15.53 -0.65
CA ALA A 18 5.94 15.35 -1.34
C ALA A 18 6.77 16.65 -1.38
N CYS A 19 6.13 17.82 -1.55
CA CYS A 19 6.82 19.12 -1.44
C CYS A 19 7.39 19.33 -0.04
N VAL A 20 6.59 19.06 1.01
CA VAL A 20 7.04 19.18 2.40
C VAL A 20 8.17 18.19 2.70
N SER A 21 8.06 16.93 2.28
CA SER A 21 9.11 15.91 2.41
C SER A 21 10.41 16.35 1.73
N SER A 22 10.31 16.96 0.55
CA SER A 22 11.45 17.50 -0.19
C SER A 22 12.16 18.59 0.61
N LEU A 23 11.42 19.49 1.26
CA LEU A 23 11.96 20.54 2.11
C LEU A 23 12.55 19.98 3.41
N ILE A 24 11.91 19.01 4.06
CA ILE A 24 12.46 18.33 5.24
C ILE A 24 13.83 17.73 4.92
N LYS A 25 13.94 17.00 3.82
CA LYS A 25 15.21 16.40 3.36
C LYS A 25 16.24 17.45 2.92
N TYR A 26 15.79 18.59 2.38
CA TYR A 26 16.66 19.71 2.06
C TYR A 26 17.36 20.24 3.30
N TYR A 27 16.65 20.34 4.42
CA TYR A 27 17.16 20.78 5.72
C TYR A 27 17.73 19.64 6.60
N ASN A 28 18.06 18.49 5.99
CA ASN A 28 18.64 17.30 6.64
C ASN A 28 17.76 16.63 7.71
N GLY A 29 16.44 16.78 7.63
CA GLY A 29 15.46 15.99 8.36
C GLY A 29 15.06 14.73 7.59
N SER A 30 14.31 13.84 8.25
CA SER A 30 13.68 12.65 7.66
C SER A 30 12.36 12.37 8.37
N LEU A 31 11.28 12.33 7.59
CA LEU A 31 9.94 11.89 8.04
C LEU A 31 9.33 11.04 6.94
N ASP A 32 8.58 10.01 7.31
CA ASP A 32 7.85 9.22 6.33
C ASP A 32 6.65 10.00 5.75
N MET A 33 6.26 9.63 4.53
CA MET A 33 5.22 10.35 3.78
C MET A 33 3.85 10.28 4.47
N GLU A 34 3.52 9.18 5.14
CA GLU A 34 2.23 8.99 5.80
C GLU A 34 2.13 9.87 7.06
N THR A 35 3.21 10.00 7.82
CA THR A 35 3.29 10.94 8.96
C THR A 35 3.10 12.37 8.48
N ILE A 36 3.76 12.76 7.38
CA ILE A 36 3.58 14.10 6.79
C ILE A 36 2.13 14.33 6.36
N ARG A 37 1.49 13.36 5.68
CA ARG A 37 0.07 13.43 5.27
C ARG A 37 -0.86 13.69 6.44
N ASN A 38 -0.64 12.98 7.55
CA ASN A 38 -1.47 13.13 8.74
C ASN A 38 -1.29 14.51 9.38
N ILE A 39 -0.05 15.01 9.47
CA ILE A 39 0.26 16.32 10.06
C ILE A 39 -0.33 17.46 9.21
N ILE A 40 -0.22 17.40 7.88
CA ILE A 40 -0.75 18.44 6.99
C ILE A 40 -2.21 18.17 6.54
N ASN A 41 -2.93 17.23 7.17
CA ASN A 41 -4.31 16.88 6.90
C ASN A 41 -4.61 16.60 5.42
N THR A 42 -3.78 15.80 4.75
CA THR A 42 -4.02 15.38 3.37
C THR A 42 -5.27 14.52 3.27
N THR A 43 -6.23 14.93 2.46
CA THR A 43 -7.50 14.24 2.23
C THR A 43 -7.57 13.62 0.83
N LYS A 44 -8.68 12.94 0.50
CA LYS A 44 -8.98 12.46 -0.86
C LYS A 44 -9.00 13.57 -1.93
N HIS A 45 -9.10 14.82 -1.51
CA HIS A 45 -9.10 16.01 -2.39
C HIS A 45 -7.77 16.76 -2.36
N GLY A 46 -6.76 16.23 -1.69
CA GLY A 46 -5.46 16.87 -1.49
C GLY A 46 -5.38 17.67 -0.18
N THR A 47 -4.44 18.60 -0.13
CA THR A 47 -4.16 19.46 1.03
C THR A 47 -4.35 20.93 0.65
N ASN A 48 -5.02 21.72 1.48
CA ASN A 48 -5.10 23.16 1.28
C ASN A 48 -3.86 23.86 1.87
N ALA A 49 -3.62 25.10 1.45
CA ALA A 49 -2.44 25.88 1.88
C ALA A 49 -2.41 26.19 3.38
N TYR A 50 -3.58 26.34 4.01
CA TYR A 50 -3.70 26.61 5.44
C TYR A 50 -3.26 25.40 6.29
N ASP A 51 -3.79 24.20 5.97
CA ASP A 51 -3.43 22.96 6.66
C ASP A 51 -1.94 22.61 6.43
N LEU A 52 -1.42 22.87 5.22
CA LEU A 52 0.00 22.68 4.92
C LEU A 52 0.88 23.57 5.83
N ILE A 53 0.57 24.86 5.94
CA ILE A 53 1.37 25.79 6.75
C ILE A 53 1.29 25.43 8.24
N ASN A 54 0.09 25.14 8.75
CA ASN A 54 -0.08 24.80 10.17
C ASN A 54 0.57 23.46 10.51
N GLY A 55 0.41 22.44 9.68
CA GLY A 55 1.09 21.18 9.92
C GLY A 55 2.61 21.31 9.86
N CYS A 56 3.15 22.15 8.97
CA CYS A 56 4.59 22.42 8.92
C CYS A 56 5.12 23.10 10.21
N LYS A 57 4.30 23.87 10.92
CA LYS A 57 4.68 24.45 12.24
C LYS A 57 4.90 23.36 13.28
N GLU A 58 4.09 22.32 13.28
CA GLU A 58 4.28 21.18 14.19
C GLU A 58 5.59 20.43 13.91
N ILE A 59 6.00 20.36 12.63
CA ILE A 59 7.26 19.69 12.21
C ILE A 59 8.49 20.51 12.63
N GLY A 60 8.36 21.84 12.81
CA GLY A 60 9.46 22.72 13.18
C GLY A 60 9.83 23.76 12.13
N PHE A 61 8.95 23.99 11.15
CA PHE A 61 9.03 25.13 10.27
C PHE A 61 8.16 26.27 10.77
N ASP A 62 8.56 27.51 10.48
CA ASP A 62 7.65 28.64 10.44
C ASP A 62 7.38 29.01 8.98
N GLY A 63 6.14 29.37 8.67
CA GLY A 63 5.77 29.58 7.29
C GLY A 63 4.60 30.52 7.10
N PHE A 64 4.59 31.15 5.94
CA PHE A 64 3.49 32.01 5.51
C PHE A 64 3.17 31.78 4.03
N GLY A 65 1.89 31.96 3.69
CA GLY A 65 1.43 32.02 2.31
C GLY A 65 1.35 33.47 1.85
N LYS A 66 1.80 33.73 0.63
CA LYS A 66 1.73 35.06 0.01
C LYS A 66 1.25 34.97 -1.44
N LYS A 67 0.43 35.93 -1.84
CA LYS A 67 0.13 36.13 -3.27
C LYS A 67 1.21 37.02 -3.88
N LEU A 68 1.83 36.56 -4.95
CA LEU A 68 2.86 37.26 -5.68
C LEU A 68 2.57 37.18 -7.19
N SER A 69 2.72 38.29 -7.89
CA SER A 69 2.79 38.28 -9.36
C SER A 69 4.02 37.49 -9.80
N PHE A 70 4.08 37.14 -11.08
CA PHE A 70 5.26 36.44 -11.61
C PHE A 70 6.53 37.33 -11.55
N GLU A 71 6.41 38.62 -11.80
CA GLU A 71 7.52 39.59 -11.72
C GLU A 71 8.07 39.72 -10.29
N GLU A 72 7.17 39.78 -9.30
CA GLU A 72 7.52 39.73 -7.87
C GLU A 72 8.19 38.42 -7.49
N LEU A 73 7.70 37.26 -8.00
CA LEU A 73 8.31 35.99 -7.78
C LEU A 73 9.74 35.89 -8.33
N VAL A 74 9.98 36.43 -9.54
CA VAL A 74 11.32 36.50 -10.16
C VAL A 74 12.28 37.39 -9.36
N SER A 75 11.77 38.41 -8.68
CA SER A 75 12.57 39.28 -7.80
C SER A 75 12.80 38.69 -6.40
N TYR A 76 12.06 37.63 -6.03
CA TYR A 76 12.16 36.95 -4.74
C TYR A 76 13.49 36.18 -4.61
N TYR A 77 14.15 36.26 -3.45
CA TYR A 77 15.51 35.73 -3.28
C TYR A 77 15.63 34.62 -2.24
N LYS A 78 14.53 34.27 -1.53
CA LYS A 78 14.55 33.19 -0.52
C LYS A 78 14.01 31.88 -1.10
N PHE A 79 14.90 30.98 -1.41
CA PHE A 79 14.58 29.62 -1.90
C PHE A 79 15.14 28.57 -0.93
N PRO A 80 14.56 27.36 -0.84
CA PRO A 80 13.41 26.83 -1.64
C PRO A 80 12.06 27.35 -1.16
N LEU A 81 11.06 27.37 -2.05
CA LEU A 81 9.67 27.71 -1.73
C LEU A 81 8.69 26.79 -2.47
N ILE A 82 7.48 26.66 -1.95
CA ILE A 82 6.40 25.89 -2.60
C ILE A 82 5.55 26.88 -3.42
N ALA A 83 5.29 26.55 -4.68
CA ALA A 83 4.41 27.30 -5.54
C ALA A 83 3.17 26.50 -5.93
N HIS A 84 2.04 27.18 -6.07
CA HIS A 84 0.78 26.62 -6.50
C HIS A 84 0.63 26.83 -8.02
N ILE A 85 0.45 25.73 -8.75
CA ILE A 85 0.29 25.74 -10.20
C ILE A 85 -1.00 25.03 -10.61
N LYS A 86 -1.47 25.30 -11.82
CA LYS A 86 -2.57 24.57 -12.47
C LYS A 86 -2.02 23.75 -13.63
N LYS A 87 -2.30 22.45 -13.64
CA LYS A 87 -1.87 21.52 -14.67
C LYS A 87 -3.05 20.63 -15.07
N ASP A 88 -3.33 20.55 -16.38
CA ASP A 88 -4.37 19.66 -16.92
C ASP A 88 -5.73 19.71 -16.16
N ASN A 89 -6.20 20.92 -15.83
CA ASN A 89 -7.42 21.20 -15.06
C ASN A 89 -7.43 20.82 -13.56
N TYR A 90 -6.32 20.44 -12.95
CA TYR A 90 -6.21 20.28 -11.50
C TYR A 90 -5.13 21.15 -10.90
N TYR A 91 -5.30 21.49 -9.62
CA TYR A 91 -4.35 22.28 -8.86
C TYR A 91 -3.24 21.39 -8.32
N HIS A 92 -2.00 21.93 -8.32
CA HIS A 92 -0.82 21.15 -7.96
C HIS A 92 0.22 22.02 -7.23
N PHE A 93 0.92 21.43 -6.26
CA PHE A 93 2.04 22.08 -5.58
C PHE A 93 3.37 21.58 -6.12
N VAL A 94 4.31 22.52 -6.29
CA VAL A 94 5.68 22.24 -6.74
C VAL A 94 6.69 23.02 -5.89
N VAL A 95 7.93 22.53 -5.79
CA VAL A 95 9.00 23.24 -5.08
C VAL A 95 9.88 23.98 -6.09
N ILE A 96 10.05 25.27 -5.91
CA ILE A 96 11.01 26.09 -6.65
C ILE A 96 12.32 26.12 -5.86
N TYR A 97 13.39 25.62 -6.45
CA TYR A 97 14.71 25.59 -5.85
C TYR A 97 15.59 26.77 -6.26
N ASP A 98 15.37 27.30 -7.45
CA ASP A 98 16.21 28.34 -8.01
C ASP A 98 15.56 29.02 -9.24
N ILE A 99 15.78 30.30 -9.38
CA ILE A 99 15.36 31.11 -10.56
C ILE A 99 16.59 31.73 -11.18
N ASN A 100 16.89 31.35 -12.42
CA ASN A 100 17.99 31.89 -13.18
C ASN A 100 17.47 32.96 -14.14
N LYS A 101 17.63 34.23 -13.75
CA LYS A 101 17.16 35.39 -14.53
C LYS A 101 17.87 35.51 -15.89
N SER A 102 19.18 35.25 -15.94
CA SER A 102 19.97 35.40 -17.17
C SER A 102 19.64 34.37 -18.25
N LYS A 103 19.14 33.19 -17.85
CA LYS A 103 18.72 32.12 -18.77
C LYS A 103 17.21 31.97 -18.87
N GLU A 104 16.44 32.84 -18.21
CA GLU A 104 14.97 32.79 -18.13
C GLU A 104 14.43 31.38 -17.79
N LYS A 105 15.08 30.71 -16.83
CA LYS A 105 14.72 29.34 -16.42
C LYS A 105 14.50 29.22 -14.92
N ILE A 106 13.50 28.47 -14.55
CA ILE A 106 13.16 28.10 -13.16
C ILE A 106 13.50 26.63 -12.94
N THR A 107 14.20 26.34 -11.88
CA THR A 107 14.43 24.95 -11.44
C THR A 107 13.32 24.53 -10.48
N VAL A 108 12.44 23.65 -10.95
CA VAL A 108 11.25 23.18 -10.23
C VAL A 108 11.38 21.69 -9.94
N MET A 109 11.07 21.29 -8.72
CA MET A 109 10.77 19.90 -8.38
C MET A 109 9.25 19.72 -8.46
N ASP A 110 8.80 19.04 -9.50
CA ASP A 110 7.41 18.62 -9.66
C ASP A 110 7.26 17.22 -9.03
N PRO A 111 6.43 17.06 -7.98
CA PRO A 111 6.20 15.78 -7.34
C PRO A 111 5.73 14.67 -8.28
N SER A 112 5.07 15.00 -9.38
CA SER A 112 4.59 14.01 -10.36
C SER A 112 5.68 13.50 -11.31
N ILE A 113 6.73 14.29 -11.56
CA ILE A 113 7.71 14.03 -12.64
C ILE A 113 9.15 14.02 -12.12
N GLY A 114 9.46 14.88 -11.13
CA GLY A 114 10.80 15.08 -10.61
C GLY A 114 11.37 16.46 -10.90
N LEU A 115 12.70 16.59 -10.90
CA LEU A 115 13.38 17.87 -11.10
C LEU A 115 13.38 18.27 -12.57
N ARG A 116 12.88 19.48 -12.86
CA ARG A 116 12.82 20.07 -14.22
C ARG A 116 13.37 21.49 -14.24
N LYS A 117 13.86 21.90 -15.40
CA LYS A 117 14.15 23.31 -15.70
C LYS A 117 13.12 23.77 -16.71
N ILE A 118 12.25 24.69 -16.30
CA ILE A 118 11.10 25.17 -17.05
C ILE A 118 11.42 26.63 -17.48
N SER A 119 11.00 27.02 -18.69
CA SER A 119 11.14 28.41 -19.13
C SER A 119 10.15 29.33 -18.41
N PHE A 120 10.44 30.61 -18.32
CA PHE A 120 9.53 31.60 -17.75
C PHE A 120 8.16 31.59 -18.44
N LYS A 121 8.14 31.51 -19.76
CA LYS A 121 6.89 31.45 -20.54
C LYS A 121 6.01 30.27 -20.18
N GLU A 122 6.60 29.10 -20.05
CA GLU A 122 5.89 27.87 -19.68
C GLU A 122 5.37 27.92 -18.22
N PHE A 123 6.17 28.46 -17.30
CA PHE A 123 5.78 28.52 -15.88
C PHE A 123 4.65 29.55 -15.66
N VAL A 124 4.67 30.72 -16.31
CA VAL A 124 3.64 31.77 -16.18
C VAL A 124 2.25 31.23 -16.50
N ILE A 125 2.12 30.39 -17.54
CA ILE A 125 0.83 29.81 -17.98
C ILE A 125 0.21 28.95 -16.87
N SER A 126 1.02 28.27 -16.09
CA SER A 126 0.56 27.34 -15.04
C SER A 126 0.47 27.97 -13.65
N TYR A 127 1.19 29.06 -13.38
CA TYR A 127 1.33 29.67 -12.07
C TYR A 127 0.03 30.36 -11.61
N GLN A 128 -0.39 30.10 -10.37
CA GLN A 128 -1.66 30.60 -9.80
C GLN A 128 -1.47 31.79 -8.84
N GLY A 129 -0.31 32.39 -8.85
CA GLY A 129 -0.04 33.59 -8.03
C GLY A 129 0.14 33.33 -6.53
N VAL A 130 0.25 32.08 -6.07
CA VAL A 130 0.37 31.73 -4.65
C VAL A 130 1.68 31.01 -4.39
N ILE A 131 2.41 31.50 -3.38
CA ILE A 131 3.61 30.84 -2.86
C ILE A 131 3.45 30.56 -1.36
N ILE A 132 4.15 29.51 -0.89
CA ILE A 132 4.31 29.20 0.53
C ILE A 132 5.81 29.16 0.80
N SER A 133 6.25 30.02 1.72
CA SER A 133 7.63 30.07 2.20
C SER A 133 7.69 29.38 3.56
N LEU A 134 8.57 28.36 3.67
CA LEU A 134 8.79 27.61 4.91
C LEU A 134 10.24 27.81 5.34
N VAL A 135 10.44 28.30 6.56
CA VAL A 135 11.75 28.54 7.15
C VAL A 135 11.92 27.62 8.35
N LYS A 136 13.04 26.92 8.42
CA LYS A 136 13.36 26.05 9.55
C LYS A 136 13.60 26.89 10.82
N VAL A 137 12.82 26.62 11.88
CA VAL A 137 12.94 27.29 13.19
C VAL A 137 13.44 26.34 14.28
N LYS A 138 13.06 25.06 14.20
CA LYS A 138 13.47 24.02 15.15
C LYS A 138 14.26 22.93 14.47
N GLU A 139 14.94 22.08 15.22
CA GLU A 139 15.52 20.86 14.66
C GLU A 139 14.41 19.97 14.12
N LEU A 140 14.58 19.54 12.86
CA LEU A 140 13.63 18.67 12.19
C LEU A 140 13.78 17.24 12.68
N PRO A 141 12.68 16.49 12.80
CA PRO A 141 12.73 15.09 13.17
C PRO A 141 13.62 14.28 12.22
N LYS A 142 14.36 13.32 12.77
CA LYS A 142 15.14 12.36 12.02
C LYS A 142 14.61 10.96 12.33
N GLU A 143 13.57 10.54 11.64
CA GLU A 143 13.13 9.14 11.72
C GLU A 143 14.17 8.24 11.03
N ILE A 144 14.60 7.21 11.74
CA ILE A 144 15.40 6.14 11.14
C ILE A 144 14.44 5.33 10.26
N GLU A 145 14.69 5.32 8.96
CA GLU A 145 13.93 4.46 8.02
C GLU A 145 14.19 2.98 8.38
N THR A 146 13.36 2.44 9.26
CA THR A 146 13.38 1.00 9.56
C THR A 146 12.66 0.28 8.43
N ASN A 147 13.41 -0.48 7.64
CA ASN A 147 12.87 -1.30 6.56
C ASN A 147 12.13 -2.53 7.13
N HIS A 148 10.93 -2.31 7.66
CA HIS A 148 10.07 -3.37 8.20
C HIS A 148 9.78 -4.46 7.16
N LEU A 149 9.64 -4.08 5.90
CA LEU A 149 9.43 -5.02 4.80
C LEU A 149 10.60 -5.99 4.67
N PHE A 150 11.84 -5.52 4.64
CA PHE A 150 13.02 -6.40 4.60
C PHE A 150 13.08 -7.34 5.80
N LYS A 151 12.69 -6.86 6.98
CA LYS A 151 12.65 -7.70 8.19
C LYS A 151 11.60 -8.81 8.06
N VAL A 152 10.41 -8.49 7.58
CA VAL A 152 9.34 -9.48 7.34
C VAL A 152 9.77 -10.47 6.27
N MET A 153 10.37 -10.00 5.19
CA MET A 153 10.86 -10.84 4.10
C MET A 153 11.94 -11.82 4.57
N ILE A 154 12.99 -11.31 5.21
CA ILE A 154 14.10 -12.13 5.72
C ILE A 154 13.55 -13.15 6.72
N SER A 155 12.67 -12.75 7.66
CA SER A 155 12.06 -13.69 8.59
C SER A 155 11.25 -14.77 7.87
N SER A 156 10.54 -14.43 6.80
CA SER A 156 9.75 -15.37 6.00
C SER A 156 10.61 -16.38 5.24
N ILE A 157 11.77 -15.94 4.73
CA ILE A 157 12.73 -16.82 4.05
C ILE A 157 13.29 -17.88 5.02
N PHE A 158 13.63 -17.46 6.23
CA PHE A 158 14.25 -18.34 7.24
C PHE A 158 13.26 -19.14 8.08
N ILE A 159 11.96 -19.14 7.74
CA ILE A 159 10.93 -19.93 8.44
C ILE A 159 11.27 -21.41 8.41
N ASN A 160 11.65 -21.94 7.25
CA ASN A 160 11.93 -23.35 7.07
C ASN A 160 13.38 -23.59 6.66
N LYS A 161 14.28 -23.49 7.66
CA LYS A 161 15.71 -23.74 7.47
C LYS A 161 16.01 -25.12 6.87
N LYS A 162 15.17 -26.13 7.14
CA LYS A 162 15.36 -27.48 6.59
C LYS A 162 15.21 -27.50 5.08
N ILE A 163 14.20 -26.84 4.52
CA ILE A 163 14.00 -26.76 3.07
C ILE A 163 15.16 -25.98 2.42
N LEU A 164 15.61 -24.89 3.04
CA LEU A 164 16.77 -24.14 2.53
C LEU A 164 18.03 -25.00 2.46
N ILE A 165 18.32 -25.78 3.49
CA ILE A 165 19.48 -26.69 3.51
C ILE A 165 19.34 -27.76 2.41
N ILE A 166 18.14 -28.36 2.25
CA ILE A 166 17.87 -29.33 1.17
C ILE A 166 18.11 -28.69 -0.20
N LEU A 167 17.63 -27.47 -0.43
CA LEU A 167 17.86 -26.74 -1.68
C LEU A 167 19.34 -26.46 -1.93
N MET A 168 20.11 -26.10 -0.90
CA MET A 168 21.55 -25.90 -1.04
C MET A 168 22.28 -27.21 -1.41
N ILE A 169 21.92 -28.33 -0.79
CA ILE A 169 22.48 -29.64 -1.10
C ILE A 169 22.12 -30.06 -2.52
N LEU A 170 20.84 -29.94 -2.92
CA LEU A 170 20.38 -30.25 -4.28
C LEU A 170 21.10 -29.39 -5.33
N SER A 171 21.29 -28.08 -5.02
CA SER A 171 22.03 -27.16 -5.91
C SER A 171 23.49 -27.57 -6.07
N LEU A 172 24.14 -28.04 -5.00
CA LEU A 172 25.50 -28.55 -5.06
C LEU A 172 25.58 -29.83 -5.91
N ILE A 173 24.64 -30.76 -5.72
CA ILE A 173 24.57 -31.99 -6.53
C ILE A 173 24.37 -31.64 -8.01
N LEU A 174 23.44 -30.74 -8.33
CA LEU A 174 23.20 -30.30 -9.70
C LEU A 174 24.38 -29.58 -10.32
N PHE A 175 25.13 -28.80 -9.53
CA PHE A 175 26.39 -28.21 -9.97
C PHE A 175 27.41 -29.29 -10.36
N ILE A 176 27.61 -30.28 -9.50
CA ILE A 176 28.55 -31.41 -9.79
C ILE A 176 28.08 -32.19 -11.03
N LEU A 177 26.80 -32.51 -11.15
CA LEU A 177 26.25 -33.22 -12.31
C LEU A 177 26.34 -32.40 -13.61
N SER A 178 26.19 -31.07 -13.53
CA SER A 178 26.38 -30.17 -14.67
C SER A 178 27.82 -30.09 -15.10
N LEU A 179 28.79 -30.08 -14.16
CA LEU A 179 30.19 -30.18 -14.46
C LEU A 179 30.57 -31.54 -15.05
N ALA A 180 30.07 -32.63 -14.46
CA ALA A 180 30.33 -33.97 -14.96
C ALA A 180 29.82 -34.12 -16.41
N SER A 181 28.64 -33.60 -16.72
CA SER A 181 28.13 -33.61 -18.10
C SER A 181 28.99 -32.77 -19.06
N SER A 182 29.47 -31.62 -18.61
CA SER A 182 30.34 -30.76 -19.42
C SER A 182 31.74 -31.38 -19.64
N LEU A 183 32.30 -32.04 -18.62
CA LEU A 183 33.57 -32.77 -18.72
C LEU A 183 33.45 -33.99 -19.66
N PHE A 184 32.31 -34.62 -19.67
CA PHE A 184 32.08 -35.73 -20.57
C PHE A 184 32.16 -35.31 -22.06
N TYR A 185 31.60 -34.14 -22.42
CA TYR A 185 31.78 -33.57 -23.76
C TYR A 185 33.27 -33.29 -24.08
N LYS A 186 34.08 -32.81 -23.11
CA LYS A 186 35.51 -32.63 -23.27
C LYS A 186 36.18 -33.94 -23.62
N ILE A 187 35.92 -35.00 -22.85
CA ILE A 187 36.55 -36.31 -23.03
C ILE A 187 36.23 -36.93 -24.41
N ILE A 188 34.95 -36.84 -24.83
CA ILE A 188 34.54 -37.34 -26.13
C ILE A 188 35.27 -36.68 -27.30
N LEU A 189 35.45 -35.35 -27.20
CA LEU A 189 36.08 -34.59 -28.27
C LEU A 189 37.61 -34.76 -28.32
N ASP A 190 38.21 -35.05 -27.18
CA ASP A 190 39.69 -35.30 -27.09
C ASP A 190 40.04 -36.76 -27.43
N ASP A 191 39.13 -37.74 -27.13
CA ASP A 191 39.36 -39.15 -27.42
C ASP A 191 38.03 -39.85 -27.85
N MET A 192 37.87 -40.02 -29.14
CA MET A 192 36.68 -40.65 -29.73
C MET A 192 36.50 -42.13 -29.37
N SER A 193 37.53 -42.82 -28.92
CA SER A 193 37.43 -44.22 -28.50
C SER A 193 36.57 -44.41 -27.23
N PHE A 194 36.47 -43.37 -26.42
CA PHE A 194 35.61 -43.31 -25.21
C PHE A 194 34.13 -43.37 -25.51
N VAL A 195 33.66 -42.93 -26.67
CA VAL A 195 32.21 -42.86 -27.03
C VAL A 195 31.58 -44.21 -26.89
N ASN A 196 32.13 -45.24 -27.53
CA ASN A 196 31.54 -46.58 -27.55
C ASN A 196 31.52 -47.27 -26.19
N LYS A 197 32.34 -46.80 -25.24
CA LYS A 197 32.48 -47.44 -23.93
C LYS A 197 31.60 -46.77 -22.86
N TYR A 198 31.37 -45.46 -22.97
CA TYR A 198 30.77 -44.67 -21.87
C TYR A 198 29.48 -43.91 -22.25
N TYR A 199 28.91 -44.06 -23.46
CA TYR A 199 27.66 -43.37 -23.85
C TYR A 199 26.48 -43.65 -22.89
N LEU A 200 26.40 -44.90 -22.38
CA LEU A 200 25.35 -45.32 -21.47
C LEU A 200 25.50 -44.60 -20.09
N SER A 201 26.73 -44.48 -19.58
CA SER A 201 26.96 -43.75 -18.32
C SER A 201 26.63 -42.28 -18.41
N PHE A 202 26.84 -41.65 -19.57
CA PHE A 202 26.46 -40.29 -19.85
C PHE A 202 24.93 -40.10 -19.85
N ALA A 203 24.23 -41.01 -20.53
CA ALA A 203 22.75 -41.01 -20.53
C ALA A 203 22.19 -41.16 -19.09
N ILE A 204 22.81 -42.01 -18.28
CA ILE A 204 22.43 -42.18 -16.86
C ILE A 204 22.67 -40.89 -16.08
N ILE A 205 23.80 -40.20 -16.28
CA ILE A 205 24.10 -38.89 -15.59
C ILE A 205 23.04 -37.86 -15.96
N LEU A 206 22.64 -37.77 -17.23
CA LEU A 206 21.56 -36.85 -17.67
C LEU A 206 20.21 -37.19 -17.05
N LEU A 207 19.87 -38.47 -16.95
CA LEU A 207 18.64 -38.93 -16.29
C LEU A 207 18.65 -38.58 -14.79
N ILE A 208 19.76 -38.85 -14.13
CA ILE A 208 19.97 -38.49 -12.71
C ILE A 208 19.81 -36.96 -12.54
N LYS A 209 20.45 -36.18 -13.40
CA LYS A 209 20.32 -34.71 -13.38
C LYS A 209 18.87 -34.25 -13.49
N LEU A 210 18.09 -34.86 -14.41
CA LEU A 210 16.68 -34.55 -14.59
C LEU A 210 15.87 -34.83 -13.31
N ILE A 211 16.12 -35.94 -12.63
CA ILE A 211 15.45 -36.29 -11.38
C ILE A 211 15.79 -35.26 -10.29
N PHE A 212 17.04 -34.88 -10.14
CA PHE A 212 17.47 -33.88 -9.16
C PHE A 212 16.95 -32.47 -9.49
N ASP A 213 16.85 -32.09 -10.77
CA ASP A 213 16.21 -30.84 -11.21
C ASP A 213 14.73 -30.81 -10.85
N TYR A 214 14.02 -31.95 -11.03
CA TYR A 214 12.62 -32.06 -10.62
C TYR A 214 12.45 -31.94 -9.10
N LEU A 215 13.28 -32.66 -8.32
CA LEU A 215 13.25 -32.58 -6.86
C LEU A 215 13.55 -31.15 -6.36
N ARG A 216 14.54 -30.49 -6.97
CA ARG A 216 14.85 -29.10 -6.65
C ARG A 216 13.65 -28.19 -6.92
N SER A 217 13.03 -28.30 -8.09
CA SER A 217 11.85 -27.50 -8.48
C SER A 217 10.69 -27.75 -7.52
N TYR A 218 10.46 -28.99 -7.10
CA TYR A 218 9.45 -29.33 -6.09
C TYR A 218 9.71 -28.60 -4.75
N PHE A 219 10.94 -28.64 -4.23
CA PHE A 219 11.27 -27.96 -2.98
C PHE A 219 11.25 -26.44 -3.11
N VAL A 220 11.59 -25.86 -4.26
CA VAL A 220 11.45 -24.42 -4.55
C VAL A 220 9.96 -24.04 -4.47
N ILE A 221 9.06 -24.78 -5.13
CA ILE A 221 7.62 -24.52 -5.09
C ILE A 221 7.10 -24.62 -3.64
N LYS A 222 7.56 -25.62 -2.89
CA LYS A 222 7.18 -25.77 -1.48
C LYS A 222 7.65 -24.61 -0.61
N LEU A 223 8.88 -24.15 -0.79
CA LEU A 223 9.42 -22.99 -0.08
C LEU A 223 8.64 -21.72 -0.43
N ASN A 224 8.38 -21.48 -1.72
CA ASN A 224 7.62 -20.35 -2.19
C ASN A 224 6.21 -20.31 -1.57
N LYS A 225 5.52 -21.44 -1.52
CA LYS A 225 4.21 -21.55 -0.85
C LYS A 225 4.28 -21.14 0.63
N GLU A 226 5.28 -21.61 1.39
CA GLU A 226 5.42 -21.27 2.81
C GLU A 226 5.71 -19.78 3.02
N ILE A 227 6.60 -19.21 2.20
CA ILE A 227 6.92 -17.78 2.24
C ILE A 227 5.67 -16.96 1.93
N GLU A 228 4.94 -17.33 0.88
CA GLU A 228 3.72 -16.64 0.44
C GLU A 228 2.63 -16.64 1.50
N LEU A 229 2.35 -17.80 2.10
CA LEU A 229 1.37 -17.91 3.18
C LEU A 229 1.74 -17.06 4.39
N ASN A 230 3.02 -17.04 4.78
CA ASN A 230 3.47 -16.26 5.93
C ASN A 230 3.46 -14.76 5.66
N MET A 231 3.93 -14.34 4.49
CA MET A 231 3.89 -12.93 4.10
C MET A 231 2.45 -12.42 4.04
N ASN A 232 1.54 -13.18 3.42
CA ASN A 232 0.13 -12.82 3.33
C ASN A 232 -0.53 -12.72 4.72
N LYS A 233 -0.25 -13.66 5.61
CA LYS A 233 -0.73 -13.62 7.00
C LYS A 233 -0.26 -12.36 7.73
N GLU A 234 1.02 -12.01 7.60
CA GLU A 234 1.58 -10.83 8.26
C GLU A 234 1.03 -9.52 7.65
N ILE A 235 0.91 -9.45 6.33
CA ILE A 235 0.34 -8.30 5.62
C ILE A 235 -1.12 -8.08 6.01
N THR A 236 -1.95 -9.11 5.95
CA THR A 236 -3.37 -9.03 6.31
C THR A 236 -3.55 -8.60 7.76
N LYS A 237 -2.75 -9.17 8.67
CA LYS A 237 -2.75 -8.78 10.07
C LYS A 237 -2.44 -7.29 10.26
N ARG A 238 -1.43 -6.78 9.56
CA ARG A 238 -1.03 -5.35 9.65
C ARG A 238 -2.02 -4.43 8.98
N LEU A 239 -2.59 -4.82 7.84
CA LEU A 239 -3.67 -4.08 7.21
C LEU A 239 -4.82 -3.85 8.19
N LEU A 240 -5.29 -4.90 8.87
CA LEU A 240 -6.39 -4.79 9.83
C LEU A 240 -6.04 -3.96 11.10
N CYS A 241 -4.75 -3.70 11.35
CA CYS A 241 -4.30 -2.85 12.45
C CYS A 241 -4.16 -1.37 12.10
N LEU A 242 -4.32 -1.00 10.81
CA LEU A 242 -4.22 0.38 10.39
C LEU A 242 -5.34 1.22 11.03
N PRO A 243 -5.06 2.48 11.43
CA PRO A 243 -6.07 3.33 12.03
C PRO A 243 -7.18 3.68 11.02
N TYR A 244 -8.38 3.92 11.53
CA TYR A 244 -9.54 4.28 10.70
C TYR A 244 -9.27 5.49 9.78
N THR A 245 -8.49 6.46 10.25
CA THR A 245 -8.08 7.65 9.48
C THR A 245 -7.36 7.30 8.19
N TYR A 246 -6.57 6.22 8.18
CA TYR A 246 -5.90 5.72 6.97
C TYR A 246 -6.91 5.33 5.88
N TYR A 247 -7.93 4.56 6.25
CA TYR A 247 -8.98 4.11 5.32
C TYR A 247 -9.91 5.25 4.88
N LYS A 248 -10.20 6.19 5.78
CA LYS A 248 -11.04 7.35 5.47
C LYS A 248 -10.42 8.27 4.43
N ASN A 249 -9.11 8.45 4.50
CA ASN A 249 -8.38 9.40 3.65
C ASN A 249 -7.92 8.82 2.31
N LYS A 250 -8.09 7.51 2.08
CA LYS A 250 -7.72 6.82 0.84
C LYS A 250 -8.93 6.23 0.12
N THR A 251 -8.81 6.10 -1.18
CA THR A 251 -9.78 5.36 -1.99
C THR A 251 -9.51 3.85 -1.89
N THR A 252 -10.54 3.03 -2.10
CA THR A 252 -10.37 1.57 -2.16
C THR A 252 -9.37 1.16 -3.23
N GLY A 253 -9.35 1.87 -4.38
CA GLY A 253 -8.41 1.60 -5.45
C GLY A 253 -6.96 1.97 -5.12
N GLU A 254 -6.71 2.99 -4.29
CA GLU A 254 -5.36 3.28 -3.78
C GLU A 254 -4.86 2.18 -2.84
N ILE A 255 -5.74 1.65 -1.99
CA ILE A 255 -5.40 0.55 -1.07
C ILE A 255 -5.13 -0.73 -1.85
N THR A 256 -5.99 -1.09 -2.80
CA THR A 256 -5.78 -2.28 -3.67
C THR A 256 -4.53 -2.14 -4.53
N SER A 257 -4.20 -0.93 -5.03
CA SER A 257 -2.95 -0.71 -5.76
C SER A 257 -1.72 -1.00 -4.88
N ARG A 258 -1.75 -0.61 -3.60
CA ARG A 258 -0.66 -0.89 -2.66
C ARG A 258 -0.53 -2.38 -2.34
N ILE A 259 -1.64 -3.11 -2.28
CA ILE A 259 -1.64 -4.58 -2.13
C ILE A 259 -1.02 -5.23 -3.38
N ASN A 260 -1.38 -4.77 -4.58
CA ASN A 260 -0.80 -5.26 -5.83
C ASN A 260 0.72 -4.95 -5.93
N ASP A 261 1.17 -3.81 -5.43
CA ASP A 261 2.60 -3.48 -5.34
C ASP A 261 3.34 -4.44 -4.38
N LEU A 262 2.68 -4.88 -3.29
CA LEU A 262 3.20 -5.92 -2.38
C LEU A 262 3.32 -7.27 -3.07
N ASP A 263 2.33 -7.67 -3.87
CA ASP A 263 2.35 -8.93 -4.62
C ASP A 263 3.48 -8.92 -5.65
N LEU A 264 3.66 -7.84 -6.39
CA LEU A 264 4.80 -7.69 -7.31
C LEU A 264 6.16 -7.83 -6.60
N LEU A 265 6.32 -7.22 -5.42
CA LEU A 265 7.52 -7.36 -4.61
C LEU A 265 7.75 -8.79 -4.17
N LYS A 266 6.70 -9.44 -3.69
CA LYS A 266 6.72 -10.84 -3.25
C LYS A 266 7.20 -11.75 -4.38
N ASP A 267 6.60 -11.63 -5.58
CA ASP A 267 6.95 -12.43 -6.74
C ASP A 267 8.42 -12.23 -7.17
N LEU A 268 8.89 -10.98 -7.20
CA LEU A 268 10.29 -10.68 -7.50
C LEU A 268 11.26 -11.32 -6.50
N ILE A 269 10.92 -11.31 -5.23
CA ILE A 269 11.76 -11.89 -4.18
C ILE A 269 11.80 -13.41 -4.29
N LEU A 270 10.64 -14.03 -4.48
CA LEU A 270 10.54 -15.48 -4.67
C LEU A 270 11.36 -15.93 -5.89
N GLU A 271 11.26 -15.19 -6.99
CA GLU A 271 12.02 -15.47 -8.21
C GLU A 271 13.53 -15.28 -8.01
N ILE A 272 13.96 -14.21 -7.33
CA ILE A 272 15.38 -13.97 -7.03
C ILE A 272 15.93 -15.04 -6.12
N LEU A 273 15.23 -15.39 -5.05
CA LEU A 273 15.67 -16.41 -4.10
C LEU A 273 15.77 -17.78 -4.74
N SER A 274 14.78 -18.16 -5.53
CA SER A 274 14.79 -19.47 -6.21
C SER A 274 15.90 -19.56 -7.26
N ASN A 275 16.20 -18.47 -7.99
CA ASN A 275 17.19 -18.47 -9.05
C ASN A 275 18.61 -18.17 -8.54
N ILE A 276 18.79 -17.19 -7.66
CA ILE A 276 20.13 -16.78 -7.21
C ILE A 276 20.75 -17.82 -6.27
N LEU A 277 20.05 -18.22 -5.20
CA LEU A 277 20.59 -19.17 -4.22
C LEU A 277 20.97 -20.50 -4.87
N VAL A 278 20.22 -20.87 -5.91
CA VAL A 278 20.41 -22.15 -6.58
C VAL A 278 21.52 -22.07 -7.63
N ASN A 279 21.60 -20.97 -8.37
CA ASN A 279 22.51 -20.87 -9.52
C ASN A 279 23.83 -20.18 -9.20
N ILE A 280 24.02 -19.63 -7.99
CA ILE A 280 25.26 -18.93 -7.61
C ILE A 280 26.48 -19.86 -7.66
N LEU A 281 26.31 -21.14 -7.29
CA LEU A 281 27.37 -22.14 -7.37
C LEU A 281 27.78 -22.42 -8.82
N LEU A 282 26.78 -22.52 -9.73
CA LEU A 282 27.04 -22.68 -11.16
C LEU A 282 27.72 -21.44 -11.75
N LEU A 283 27.33 -20.24 -11.34
CA LEU A 283 27.92 -19.00 -11.81
C LEU A 283 29.39 -18.87 -11.37
N LEU A 284 29.65 -18.99 -10.08
CA LEU A 284 31.01 -18.88 -9.56
C LEU A 284 31.90 -20.05 -10.00
N GLY A 285 31.36 -21.26 -9.93
CA GLY A 285 32.09 -22.46 -10.30
C GLY A 285 32.45 -22.50 -11.78
N SER A 286 31.53 -22.12 -12.69
CA SER A 286 31.82 -22.04 -14.13
C SER A 286 32.94 -21.03 -14.41
N TYR A 287 32.90 -19.84 -13.79
CA TYR A 287 33.94 -18.83 -13.97
C TYR A 287 35.29 -19.27 -13.43
N ILE A 288 35.34 -19.88 -12.25
CA ILE A 288 36.59 -20.39 -11.63
C ILE A 288 37.21 -21.45 -12.51
N ILE A 289 36.44 -22.38 -13.04
CA ILE A 289 36.96 -23.44 -13.92
C ILE A 289 37.51 -22.86 -15.23
N ILE A 290 36.75 -21.90 -15.85
CA ILE A 290 37.27 -21.24 -17.06
C ILE A 290 38.58 -20.51 -16.77
N PHE A 291 38.67 -19.83 -15.63
CA PHE A 291 39.91 -19.13 -15.23
C PHE A 291 41.10 -20.09 -15.02
N TYR A 292 40.84 -21.27 -14.45
CA TYR A 292 41.88 -22.30 -14.26
C TYR A 292 42.33 -22.89 -15.59
N LEU A 293 41.40 -23.14 -16.52
CA LEU A 293 41.73 -23.69 -17.84
C LEU A 293 42.48 -22.67 -18.71
N ASN A 294 41.99 -21.44 -18.76
CA ASN A 294 42.67 -20.41 -19.56
C ASN A 294 42.33 -19.00 -19.05
N LYS A 295 43.34 -18.31 -18.49
CA LYS A 295 43.22 -16.97 -17.93
C LYS A 295 42.82 -15.91 -18.96
N THR A 296 43.28 -16.01 -20.21
CA THR A 296 43.00 -15.02 -21.25
C THR A 296 41.55 -15.08 -21.68
N LEU A 297 40.97 -16.26 -21.84
CA LEU A 297 39.52 -16.44 -22.14
C LEU A 297 38.66 -15.99 -20.96
N ALA A 298 39.04 -16.29 -19.72
CA ALA A 298 38.33 -15.85 -18.54
C ALA A 298 38.23 -14.31 -18.44
N LEU A 299 39.32 -13.61 -18.71
CA LEU A 299 39.35 -12.13 -18.72
C LEU A 299 38.48 -11.58 -19.88
N PHE A 300 38.53 -12.26 -21.05
CA PHE A 300 37.72 -11.84 -22.19
C PHE A 300 36.22 -11.93 -21.94
N ILE A 301 35.78 -12.93 -21.19
CA ILE A 301 34.34 -13.12 -20.81
C ILE A 301 33.81 -11.96 -19.95
N LEU A 302 34.66 -11.23 -19.26
CA LEU A 302 34.24 -10.06 -18.47
C LEU A 302 33.83 -8.87 -19.35
N ILE A 303 34.30 -8.79 -20.61
CA ILE A 303 33.98 -7.68 -21.53
C ILE A 303 32.46 -7.65 -21.85
N PRO A 304 31.83 -8.73 -22.37
CA PRO A 304 30.40 -8.74 -22.61
C PRO A 304 29.57 -8.55 -21.35
N LEU A 305 30.05 -9.05 -20.20
CA LEU A 305 29.39 -8.80 -18.92
C LEU A 305 29.35 -7.31 -18.59
N LEU A 306 30.47 -6.59 -18.72
CA LEU A 306 30.54 -5.15 -18.49
C LEU A 306 29.66 -4.38 -19.46
N ILE A 307 29.64 -4.74 -20.75
CA ILE A 307 28.77 -4.11 -21.75
C ILE A 307 27.31 -4.29 -21.36
N TYR A 308 26.91 -5.50 -20.97
CA TYR A 308 25.54 -5.79 -20.58
C TYR A 308 25.14 -5.03 -19.30
N PHE A 309 26.02 -4.95 -18.32
CA PHE A 309 25.81 -4.17 -17.11
C PHE A 309 25.62 -2.68 -17.40
N ILE A 310 26.42 -2.08 -18.29
CA ILE A 310 26.29 -0.69 -18.71
C ILE A 310 24.94 -0.46 -19.41
N ILE A 311 24.54 -1.35 -20.31
CA ILE A 311 23.25 -1.24 -20.99
C ILE A 311 22.11 -1.29 -19.98
N THR A 312 22.16 -2.20 -19.02
CA THR A 312 21.15 -2.33 -17.95
C THR A 312 21.02 -1.04 -17.14
N ILE A 313 22.14 -0.41 -16.77
CA ILE A 313 22.14 0.86 -16.05
C ILE A 313 21.53 1.99 -16.89
N LEU A 314 21.92 2.10 -18.16
CA LEU A 314 21.42 3.15 -19.06
C LEU A 314 19.91 3.07 -19.27
N VAL A 315 19.40 1.85 -19.40
CA VAL A 315 17.96 1.63 -19.65
C VAL A 315 17.13 1.65 -18.37
N ASN A 316 17.74 1.41 -17.21
CA ASN A 316 17.05 1.31 -15.93
C ASN A 316 16.13 2.51 -15.61
N ASN A 317 16.58 3.74 -15.89
CA ASN A 317 15.77 4.93 -15.63
C ASN A 317 14.55 5.04 -16.57
N LEU A 318 14.70 4.65 -17.83
CA LEU A 318 13.60 4.61 -18.79
C LEU A 318 12.59 3.53 -18.39
N TYR A 319 13.06 2.35 -18.04
CA TYR A 319 12.25 1.23 -17.59
C TYR A 319 11.44 1.57 -16.35
N THR A 320 12.07 2.07 -15.29
CA THR A 320 11.40 2.42 -14.04
C THR A 320 10.37 3.55 -14.18
N SER A 321 10.59 4.51 -15.08
CA SER A 321 9.61 5.57 -15.37
C SER A 321 8.39 5.03 -16.12
N LYS A 322 8.60 4.12 -17.07
CA LYS A 322 7.52 3.53 -17.87
C LYS A 322 6.66 2.55 -17.08
N ILE A 323 7.27 1.70 -16.23
CA ILE A 323 6.50 0.80 -15.38
C ILE A 323 5.66 1.57 -14.36
N ARG A 324 6.18 2.66 -13.79
CA ARG A 324 5.40 3.53 -12.90
C ARG A 324 4.17 4.10 -13.61
N TYR A 325 4.37 4.71 -14.78
CA TYR A 325 3.28 5.28 -15.57
C TYR A 325 2.23 4.23 -15.96
N LEU A 326 2.67 3.02 -16.29
CA LEU A 326 1.77 1.89 -16.56
C LEU A 326 0.93 1.51 -15.34
N GLN A 327 1.54 1.39 -14.16
CA GLN A 327 0.82 1.06 -12.92
C GLN A 327 -0.18 2.15 -12.53
N GLU A 328 0.18 3.42 -12.72
CA GLU A 328 -0.74 4.54 -12.52
C GLU A 328 -1.96 4.46 -13.45
N LEU A 329 -1.77 4.20 -14.74
CA LEU A 329 -2.86 4.03 -15.70
C LEU A 329 -3.75 2.84 -15.37
N LYS A 330 -3.17 1.70 -14.95
CA LYS A 330 -3.93 0.54 -14.47
C LYS A 330 -4.78 0.88 -13.26
N GLY A 331 -4.22 1.63 -12.30
CA GLY A 331 -4.96 2.11 -11.12
C GLY A 331 -6.14 3.00 -11.49
N ILE A 332 -5.94 3.93 -12.44
CA ILE A 332 -7.02 4.82 -12.92
C ILE A 332 -8.13 4.03 -13.60
N TYR A 333 -7.77 3.09 -14.47
CA TYR A 333 -8.73 2.23 -15.17
C TYR A 333 -9.53 1.38 -14.18
N ASN A 334 -8.88 0.71 -13.24
CA ASN A 334 -9.53 -0.10 -12.23
C ASN A 334 -10.48 0.71 -11.35
N ASN A 335 -10.09 1.92 -10.93
CA ASN A 335 -10.96 2.81 -10.18
C ASN A 335 -12.22 3.19 -10.97
N LYS A 336 -12.07 3.52 -12.27
CA LYS A 336 -13.19 3.83 -13.14
C LYS A 336 -14.10 2.62 -13.38
N LEU A 337 -13.54 1.44 -13.50
CA LEU A 337 -14.29 0.20 -13.64
C LEU A 337 -15.13 -0.07 -12.38
N ILE A 338 -14.53 0.02 -11.19
CA ILE A 338 -15.23 -0.14 -9.90
C ILE A 338 -16.34 0.90 -9.75
N GLU A 339 -16.07 2.18 -10.08
CA GLU A 339 -17.06 3.26 -10.06
C GLU A 339 -18.25 2.95 -10.98
N THR A 340 -17.98 2.46 -12.19
CA THR A 340 -19.01 2.10 -13.17
C THR A 340 -19.86 0.91 -12.69
N ILE A 341 -19.23 -0.12 -12.10
CA ILE A 341 -19.95 -1.29 -11.57
C ILE A 341 -20.85 -0.86 -10.39
N ASN A 342 -20.31 -0.07 -9.45
CA ASN A 342 -21.09 0.41 -8.30
C ASN A 342 -22.24 1.35 -8.71
N GLY A 343 -22.08 2.07 -9.82
CA GLY A 343 -23.10 2.97 -10.36
C GLY A 343 -24.02 2.35 -11.41
N ILE A 344 -24.04 1.01 -11.57
CA ILE A 344 -24.73 0.33 -12.71
C ILE A 344 -26.23 0.64 -12.76
N GLU A 345 -26.89 0.73 -11.60
CA GLU A 345 -28.30 1.09 -11.51
C GLU A 345 -28.56 2.49 -12.07
N THR A 346 -27.74 3.47 -11.67
CA THR A 346 -27.84 4.85 -12.17
C THR A 346 -27.58 4.91 -13.69
N ILE A 347 -26.57 4.16 -14.16
CA ILE A 347 -26.23 4.09 -15.59
C ILE A 347 -27.39 3.53 -16.41
N ASN A 348 -28.07 2.49 -15.88
CA ASN A 348 -29.24 1.89 -16.52
C ASN A 348 -30.43 2.85 -16.51
N ASN A 349 -30.73 3.44 -15.35
CA ASN A 349 -31.88 4.35 -15.19
C ASN A 349 -31.74 5.63 -16.04
N LEU A 350 -30.52 6.14 -16.22
CA LEU A 350 -30.25 7.32 -17.05
C LEU A 350 -29.93 6.97 -18.52
N ASN A 351 -29.90 5.69 -18.88
CA ASN A 351 -29.59 5.19 -20.24
C ASN A 351 -28.26 5.76 -20.83
N ILE A 352 -27.21 5.84 -19.99
CA ILE A 352 -25.92 6.41 -20.39
C ILE A 352 -24.84 5.34 -20.65
N LYS A 353 -25.23 4.10 -20.97
CA LYS A 353 -24.33 2.96 -21.17
C LYS A 353 -23.24 3.23 -22.21
N ASP A 354 -23.63 3.75 -23.39
CA ASP A 354 -22.70 3.99 -24.50
C ASP A 354 -21.62 5.02 -24.13
N ASN A 355 -21.98 6.04 -23.37
CA ASN A 355 -21.03 7.03 -22.90
C ASN A 355 -20.04 6.44 -21.88
N GLN A 356 -20.51 5.55 -20.98
CA GLN A 356 -19.64 4.89 -20.02
C GLN A 356 -18.71 3.88 -20.70
N VAL A 357 -19.19 3.12 -21.69
CA VAL A 357 -18.36 2.21 -22.51
C VAL A 357 -17.28 3.00 -23.24
N LYS A 358 -17.61 4.14 -23.86
CA LYS A 358 -16.62 5.01 -24.53
C LYS A 358 -15.56 5.50 -23.52
N THR A 359 -15.99 5.93 -22.35
CA THR A 359 -15.11 6.42 -21.30
C THR A 359 -14.16 5.31 -20.82
N LEU A 360 -14.66 4.13 -20.50
CA LEU A 360 -13.85 2.99 -20.07
C LEU A 360 -12.85 2.58 -21.18
N ASN A 361 -13.31 2.52 -22.44
CA ASN A 361 -12.44 2.17 -23.56
C ASN A 361 -11.30 3.18 -23.75
N THR A 362 -11.53 4.49 -23.56
CA THR A 362 -10.45 5.50 -23.66
C THR A 362 -9.36 5.29 -22.58
N TYR A 363 -9.74 4.92 -21.37
CA TYR A 363 -8.78 4.61 -20.30
C TYR A 363 -8.07 3.27 -20.57
N PHE A 364 -8.80 2.27 -21.06
CA PHE A 364 -8.24 0.98 -21.42
C PHE A 364 -7.24 1.09 -22.56
N GLU A 365 -7.55 1.82 -23.63
CA GLU A 365 -6.64 2.08 -24.74
C GLU A 365 -5.35 2.75 -24.30
N LYS A 366 -5.42 3.75 -23.42
CA LYS A 366 -4.23 4.37 -22.82
C LYS A 366 -3.38 3.36 -22.07
N THR A 367 -4.03 2.47 -21.33
CA THR A 367 -3.35 1.41 -20.56
C THR A 367 -2.68 0.41 -21.49
N ILE A 368 -3.38 -0.08 -22.53
CA ILE A 368 -2.85 -1.03 -23.52
C ILE A 368 -1.70 -0.41 -24.32
N ASN A 369 -1.85 0.83 -24.79
CA ASN A 369 -0.79 1.53 -25.51
C ASN A 369 0.48 1.70 -24.65
N SER A 370 0.32 1.96 -23.34
CA SER A 370 1.45 2.03 -22.42
C SER A 370 2.07 0.64 -22.17
N THR A 371 1.24 -0.42 -22.04
CA THR A 371 1.68 -1.80 -21.90
C THR A 371 2.49 -2.23 -23.12
N ASN A 372 2.00 -1.94 -24.33
CA ASN A 372 2.70 -2.26 -25.57
C ASN A 372 4.07 -1.56 -25.66
N LYS A 373 4.14 -0.26 -25.32
CA LYS A 373 5.42 0.46 -25.27
C LYS A 373 6.39 -0.14 -24.24
N PHE A 374 5.89 -0.57 -23.10
CA PHE A 374 6.69 -1.23 -22.07
C PHE A 374 7.19 -2.60 -22.55
N ASN A 375 6.31 -3.41 -23.16
CA ASN A 375 6.66 -4.71 -23.71
C ASN A 375 7.68 -4.60 -24.86
N LEU A 376 7.57 -3.57 -25.71
CA LEU A 376 8.57 -3.30 -26.74
C LEU A 376 9.95 -3.02 -26.17
N ILE A 377 10.03 -2.25 -25.07
CA ILE A 377 11.31 -1.99 -24.37
C ILE A 377 11.87 -3.32 -23.84
N ASN A 378 11.06 -4.16 -23.20
CA ASN A 378 11.49 -5.46 -22.71
C ASN A 378 11.97 -6.37 -23.81
N THR A 379 11.20 -6.48 -24.91
CA THR A 379 11.56 -7.32 -26.04
C THR A 379 12.86 -6.86 -26.70
N THR A 380 13.04 -5.53 -26.87
CA THR A 380 14.29 -5.01 -27.43
C THR A 380 15.49 -5.27 -26.53
N LEU A 381 15.33 -5.16 -25.20
CA LEU A 381 16.40 -5.51 -24.26
C LEU A 381 16.75 -7.00 -24.32
N ASN A 382 15.74 -7.86 -24.39
CA ASN A 382 15.97 -9.31 -24.49
C ASN A 382 16.69 -9.66 -25.80
N ILE A 383 16.29 -9.07 -26.91
CA ILE A 383 16.97 -9.29 -28.22
C ILE A 383 18.41 -8.79 -28.15
N ILE A 384 18.66 -7.60 -27.62
CA ILE A 384 20.03 -7.05 -27.48
C ILE A 384 20.89 -7.97 -26.60
N SER A 385 20.35 -8.45 -25.48
CA SER A 385 21.08 -9.35 -24.56
C SER A 385 21.39 -10.71 -25.21
N GLU A 386 20.45 -11.30 -25.94
CA GLU A 386 20.68 -12.54 -26.69
C GLU A 386 21.74 -12.37 -27.79
N TYR A 387 21.66 -11.25 -28.52
CA TYR A 387 22.62 -10.92 -29.55
C TYR A 387 24.04 -10.74 -28.99
N LEU A 388 24.16 -10.05 -27.85
CA LEU A 388 25.45 -9.90 -27.14
C LEU A 388 26.02 -11.25 -26.70
N ILE A 389 25.19 -12.15 -26.16
CA ILE A 389 25.61 -13.48 -25.75
C ILE A 389 26.08 -14.28 -26.97
N ASN A 390 25.31 -14.28 -28.07
CA ASN A 390 25.63 -15.01 -29.27
C ASN A 390 26.93 -14.50 -29.94
N ILE A 391 27.09 -13.17 -30.06
CA ILE A 391 28.36 -12.60 -30.58
C ILE A 391 29.51 -12.98 -29.67
N SER A 392 29.34 -12.86 -28.36
CA SER A 392 30.40 -13.20 -27.39
C SER A 392 30.78 -14.69 -27.48
N SER A 393 29.82 -15.57 -27.71
CA SER A 393 30.07 -17.01 -27.90
C SER A 393 30.92 -17.27 -29.16
N ILE A 394 30.66 -16.55 -30.26
CA ILE A 394 31.46 -16.62 -31.47
C ILE A 394 32.90 -16.15 -31.21
N PHE A 395 33.07 -15.04 -30.49
CA PHE A 395 34.40 -14.55 -30.14
C PHE A 395 35.14 -15.51 -29.21
N VAL A 396 34.49 -16.13 -28.23
CA VAL A 396 35.11 -17.19 -27.39
C VAL A 396 35.58 -18.35 -28.25
N LEU A 397 34.80 -18.79 -29.26
CA LEU A 397 35.21 -19.83 -30.16
C LEU A 397 36.36 -19.40 -31.07
N LEU A 398 36.32 -18.21 -31.66
CA LEU A 398 37.43 -17.72 -32.52
C LEU A 398 38.75 -17.59 -31.77
N LEU A 399 38.76 -16.98 -30.58
CA LEU A 399 39.93 -16.91 -29.72
C LEU A 399 40.37 -18.30 -29.25
N GLY A 400 39.39 -19.15 -28.88
CA GLY A 400 39.68 -20.52 -28.48
C GLY A 400 40.32 -21.35 -29.58
N ILE A 401 39.86 -21.27 -30.85
CA ILE A 401 40.48 -21.94 -32.00
C ILE A 401 41.94 -21.47 -32.20
N SER A 402 42.23 -20.19 -32.00
CA SER A 402 43.60 -19.69 -32.08
C SER A 402 44.51 -20.30 -30.99
N LEU A 403 43.99 -20.50 -29.77
CA LEU A 403 44.70 -21.15 -28.67
C LEU A 403 44.88 -22.65 -28.88
N VAL A 404 43.91 -23.32 -29.50
CA VAL A 404 44.01 -24.73 -29.92
C VAL A 404 45.10 -24.90 -30.97
N LYS A 405 45.13 -24.04 -32.00
CA LYS A 405 46.19 -24.05 -33.02
C LYS A 405 47.58 -23.90 -32.44
N ASN A 406 47.73 -23.13 -31.38
CA ASN A 406 48.98 -22.90 -30.67
C ASN A 406 49.28 -23.96 -29.59
N ASN A 407 48.49 -25.01 -29.48
CA ASN A 407 48.55 -26.11 -28.50
C ASN A 407 48.49 -25.65 -27.00
N TYR A 408 47.84 -24.51 -26.73
CA TYR A 408 47.62 -24.05 -25.35
C TYR A 408 46.45 -24.75 -24.67
N ILE A 409 45.44 -25.19 -25.45
CA ILE A 409 44.23 -25.91 -24.98
C ILE A 409 43.85 -27.00 -26.00
N THR A 410 43.15 -28.04 -25.55
CA THR A 410 42.61 -29.07 -26.44
C THR A 410 41.26 -28.63 -27.04
N ILE A 411 40.77 -29.35 -28.09
CA ILE A 411 39.44 -29.09 -28.67
C ILE A 411 38.36 -29.36 -27.63
N GLY A 412 38.50 -30.41 -26.80
CA GLY A 412 37.56 -30.72 -25.75
C GLY A 412 37.55 -29.67 -24.65
N GLU A 413 38.70 -29.06 -24.31
CA GLU A 413 38.78 -27.93 -23.37
C GLU A 413 38.09 -26.69 -23.92
N LEU A 414 38.26 -26.39 -25.19
CA LEU A 414 37.53 -25.29 -25.84
C LEU A 414 36.01 -25.47 -25.72
N PHE A 415 35.51 -26.68 -26.00
CA PHE A 415 34.10 -26.98 -25.94
C PHE A 415 33.55 -26.94 -24.51
N LEU A 416 34.34 -27.42 -23.53
CA LEU A 416 34.05 -27.27 -22.11
C LEU A 416 33.89 -25.79 -21.72
N ILE A 417 34.84 -24.94 -22.13
CA ILE A 417 34.78 -23.48 -21.87
C ILE A 417 33.53 -22.86 -22.50
N TYR A 418 33.19 -23.28 -23.73
CA TYR A 418 32.01 -22.79 -24.43
C TYR A 418 30.68 -23.13 -23.68
N ILE A 419 30.54 -24.34 -23.16
CA ILE A 419 29.37 -24.76 -22.37
C ILE A 419 29.31 -23.98 -21.04
N LEU A 420 30.44 -23.89 -20.35
CA LEU A 420 30.50 -23.17 -19.08
C LEU A 420 30.27 -21.67 -19.26
N PHE A 421 30.74 -21.09 -20.36
CA PHE A 421 30.39 -19.71 -20.75
C PHE A 421 28.87 -19.53 -20.93
N GLY A 422 28.23 -20.51 -21.59
CA GLY A 422 26.76 -20.51 -21.76
C GLY A 422 26.02 -20.51 -20.41
N TYR A 423 26.44 -21.35 -19.45
CA TYR A 423 25.87 -21.36 -18.10
C TYR A 423 26.08 -20.01 -17.39
N PHE A 424 27.32 -19.50 -17.41
CA PHE A 424 27.67 -18.23 -16.80
C PHE A 424 26.81 -17.07 -17.33
N MET A 425 26.76 -16.91 -18.66
CA MET A 425 26.06 -15.80 -19.30
C MET A 425 24.55 -15.87 -19.14
N ASN A 426 23.94 -17.06 -19.18
CA ASN A 426 22.50 -17.21 -18.94
C ASN A 426 22.10 -16.80 -17.50
N ILE A 427 22.90 -17.16 -16.50
CA ILE A 427 22.62 -16.79 -15.12
C ILE A 427 22.76 -15.27 -14.94
N VAL A 428 23.80 -14.66 -15.53
CA VAL A 428 24.00 -13.20 -15.52
C VAL A 428 22.84 -12.49 -16.21
N LYS A 429 22.41 -13.01 -17.38
CA LYS A 429 21.26 -12.47 -18.11
C LYS A 429 20.00 -12.44 -17.25
N THR A 430 19.61 -13.59 -16.66
CA THR A 430 18.40 -13.67 -15.82
C THR A 430 18.46 -12.74 -14.63
N PHE A 431 19.64 -12.53 -14.02
CA PHE A 431 19.82 -11.61 -12.93
C PHE A 431 19.68 -10.13 -13.37
N LEU A 432 20.37 -9.74 -14.43
CA LEU A 432 20.39 -8.35 -14.89
C LEU A 432 19.02 -7.91 -15.44
N GLU A 433 18.25 -8.80 -16.04
CA GLU A 433 16.88 -8.55 -16.51
C GLU A 433 15.93 -8.19 -15.35
N LYS A 434 16.21 -8.62 -14.11
CA LYS A 434 15.38 -8.31 -12.92
C LYS A 434 15.79 -7.03 -12.21
N VAL A 435 16.98 -6.49 -12.47
CA VAL A 435 17.47 -5.26 -11.82
C VAL A 435 16.52 -4.07 -11.95
N PRO A 436 15.91 -3.76 -13.13
CA PRO A 436 14.99 -2.66 -13.25
C PRO A 436 13.69 -2.85 -12.45
N SER A 437 13.17 -4.08 -12.39
CA SER A 437 12.00 -4.41 -11.57
C SER A 437 12.30 -4.29 -10.07
N LEU A 438 13.49 -4.70 -9.64
CA LEU A 438 13.98 -4.50 -8.27
C LEU A 438 14.08 -3.03 -7.91
N ASN A 439 14.60 -2.19 -8.80
CA ASN A 439 14.69 -0.75 -8.57
C ASN A 439 13.31 -0.08 -8.50
N TYR A 440 12.35 -0.53 -9.30
CA TYR A 440 10.95 -0.09 -9.18
C TYR A 440 10.37 -0.48 -7.82
N ALA A 441 10.55 -1.73 -7.43
CA ALA A 441 10.09 -2.27 -6.16
C ALA A 441 10.74 -1.53 -4.96
N TYR A 442 12.05 -1.29 -5.00
CA TYR A 442 12.78 -0.53 -3.98
C TYR A 442 12.24 0.90 -3.82
N LYS A 443 11.93 1.59 -4.93
CA LYS A 443 11.35 2.94 -4.88
C LYS A 443 9.95 2.99 -4.26
N ASN A 444 9.19 1.89 -4.34
CA ASN A 444 7.86 1.77 -3.74
C ASN A 444 7.87 1.17 -2.31
N ILE A 445 9.03 0.78 -1.82
CA ILE A 445 9.19 0.19 -0.47
C ILE A 445 8.60 1.09 0.62
N ASN A 446 8.74 2.41 0.51
CA ASN A 446 8.24 3.34 1.52
C ASN A 446 6.72 3.35 1.60
N LYS A 447 6.01 3.21 0.47
CA LYS A 447 4.54 3.06 0.45
C LYS A 447 4.07 1.84 1.24
N ILE A 448 4.83 0.76 1.12
CA ILE A 448 4.54 -0.53 1.75
C ILE A 448 4.96 -0.52 3.22
N ASN A 449 6.11 0.09 3.54
CA ASN A 449 6.56 0.25 4.91
C ASN A 449 5.57 1.04 5.76
N SER A 450 4.83 2.00 5.17
CA SER A 450 3.78 2.72 5.88
C SER A 450 2.66 1.80 6.39
N ILE A 451 2.34 0.72 5.66
CA ILE A 451 1.40 -0.32 6.11
C ILE A 451 2.06 -1.22 7.16
N LEU A 452 3.32 -1.61 6.94
CA LEU A 452 4.03 -2.57 7.79
C LEU A 452 4.55 -1.96 9.10
N LYS A 453 4.58 -0.63 9.21
CA LYS A 453 4.98 0.09 10.44
C LYS A 453 3.99 -0.14 11.58
N TYR A 454 2.70 -0.29 11.25
CA TYR A 454 1.67 -0.53 12.26
C TYR A 454 1.77 -1.96 12.79
N THR A 455 2.05 -2.07 14.07
CA THR A 455 2.01 -3.34 14.82
C THR A 455 0.73 -3.39 15.64
N ASN A 456 0.24 -4.60 15.91
CA ASN A 456 -0.82 -4.76 16.91
C ASN A 456 -0.33 -4.15 18.23
N GLU A 457 -0.95 -3.07 18.66
CA GLU A 457 -0.93 -2.73 20.07
C GLU A 457 -1.45 -3.96 20.84
N LYS A 458 -0.81 -4.29 21.95
CA LYS A 458 -1.28 -5.39 22.80
C LYS A 458 -2.74 -5.11 23.11
N LYS A 459 -3.66 -5.97 22.64
CA LYS A 459 -5.07 -5.86 22.97
C LYS A 459 -5.19 -5.90 24.49
N ARG A 460 -5.47 -4.76 25.10
CA ARG A 460 -5.81 -4.70 26.51
C ARG A 460 -7.30 -5.00 26.63
N ASN A 461 -7.64 -6.02 27.39
CA ASN A 461 -9.05 -6.36 27.65
C ASN A 461 -9.67 -5.47 28.74
N GLU A 462 -8.94 -4.46 29.19
CA GLU A 462 -9.42 -3.48 30.15
C GLU A 462 -10.53 -2.64 29.53
N LYS A 463 -11.50 -2.24 30.33
CA LYS A 463 -12.54 -1.26 29.98
C LYS A 463 -12.36 -0.03 30.85
N THR A 464 -12.61 1.12 30.30
CA THR A 464 -12.71 2.36 31.10
C THR A 464 -14.16 2.63 31.48
N SER A 465 -14.36 3.24 32.63
CA SER A 465 -15.66 3.67 33.14
C SER A 465 -15.52 5.01 33.84
N GLY A 466 -16.62 5.67 34.13
CA GLY A 466 -16.68 6.94 34.78
C GLY A 466 -17.41 8.01 33.97
N LYS A 467 -17.55 9.18 34.55
CA LYS A 467 -18.14 10.34 33.89
C LYS A 467 -17.32 10.81 32.70
N ILE A 468 -17.98 11.13 31.57
CA ILE A 468 -17.34 11.77 30.42
C ILE A 468 -17.46 13.28 30.58
N ILE A 469 -16.33 13.99 30.50
CA ILE A 469 -16.30 15.46 30.66
C ILE A 469 -15.59 16.07 29.45
N LEU A 470 -16.31 16.92 28.73
CA LEU A 470 -15.77 17.75 27.66
C LEU A 470 -15.50 19.15 28.23
N LYS A 471 -14.25 19.62 28.10
CA LYS A 471 -13.83 20.95 28.58
C LYS A 471 -13.26 21.77 27.44
N GLU A 472 -13.91 22.89 27.14
CA GLU A 472 -13.48 23.89 26.16
C GLU A 472 -13.14 23.25 24.78
N VAL A 473 -13.90 22.23 24.36
CA VAL A 473 -13.63 21.53 23.13
C VAL A 473 -13.93 22.43 21.94
N GLN A 474 -12.89 22.58 21.08
CA GLN A 474 -13.02 23.32 19.83
C GLN A 474 -12.66 22.40 18.66
N TYR A 475 -13.46 22.44 17.63
CA TYR A 475 -13.21 21.70 16.40
C TYR A 475 -13.68 22.45 15.17
N LYS A 476 -12.78 22.59 14.21
CA LYS A 476 -13.02 23.31 12.97
C LYS A 476 -12.97 22.37 11.78
N ARG A 477 -14.01 22.43 10.92
CA ARG A 477 -14.04 21.75 9.62
C ARG A 477 -14.63 22.72 8.58
N GLY A 478 -13.74 23.60 8.04
CA GLY A 478 -14.18 24.77 7.30
C GLY A 478 -14.61 25.89 8.26
N GLU A 479 -15.79 25.78 8.83
CA GLU A 479 -16.27 26.58 9.97
C GLU A 479 -16.16 25.84 11.29
N TYR A 480 -16.32 26.56 12.40
CA TYR A 480 -16.32 25.94 13.73
C TYR A 480 -17.61 25.12 13.92
N LEU A 481 -17.44 23.80 14.10
CA LEU A 481 -18.52 22.89 14.52
C LEU A 481 -18.73 22.96 16.04
N PHE A 482 -17.64 23.12 16.78
CA PHE A 482 -17.64 23.32 18.23
C PHE A 482 -16.73 24.51 18.57
N LYS A 483 -17.23 25.42 19.41
CA LYS A 483 -16.49 26.57 19.88
C LYS A 483 -16.67 26.65 21.40
N ASN A 484 -15.58 26.36 22.15
CA ASN A 484 -15.59 26.30 23.62
C ASN A 484 -16.70 25.40 24.20
N PHE A 485 -16.89 24.23 23.58
CA PHE A 485 -17.97 23.33 23.95
C PHE A 485 -17.68 22.61 25.27
N ASN A 486 -18.56 22.80 26.25
CA ASN A 486 -18.48 22.20 27.57
C ASN A 486 -19.71 21.35 27.82
N TYR A 487 -19.52 20.09 28.16
CA TYR A 487 -20.62 19.19 28.49
C TYR A 487 -20.15 18.03 29.37
N SER A 488 -21.07 17.46 30.16
CA SER A 488 -20.77 16.29 30.97
C SER A 488 -21.84 15.23 30.84
N ILE A 489 -21.38 13.99 30.70
CA ILE A 489 -22.21 12.79 30.62
C ILE A 489 -21.91 11.96 31.87
N ASP A 490 -22.90 11.82 32.74
CA ASP A 490 -22.75 11.00 33.95
C ASP A 490 -22.92 9.53 33.62
N GLU A 491 -22.46 8.64 34.50
CA GLU A 491 -22.69 7.21 34.34
C GLU A 491 -24.19 6.91 34.34
N LYS A 492 -24.59 5.95 33.51
CA LYS A 492 -25.97 5.51 33.32
C LYS A 492 -26.91 6.55 32.69
N ASP A 493 -26.43 7.70 32.27
CA ASP A 493 -27.22 8.68 31.56
C ASP A 493 -27.82 8.08 30.26
N LYS A 494 -29.04 8.48 29.96
CA LYS A 494 -29.75 8.21 28.72
C LYS A 494 -29.97 9.52 28.00
N ILE A 495 -29.13 9.82 27.02
CA ILE A 495 -29.06 11.14 26.38
C ILE A 495 -29.62 11.06 24.97
N LEU A 496 -30.59 11.93 24.68
CA LEU A 496 -31.05 12.20 23.33
C LEU A 496 -30.26 13.38 22.74
N LEU A 497 -29.48 13.10 21.70
CA LEU A 497 -28.67 14.09 20.99
C LEU A 497 -29.42 14.59 19.75
N LYS A 498 -29.82 15.86 19.75
CA LYS A 498 -30.52 16.53 18.66
C LYS A 498 -29.73 17.66 18.04
N GLY A 499 -30.08 18.06 16.83
CA GLY A 499 -29.48 19.18 16.10
C GLY A 499 -29.72 19.06 14.60
N THR A 500 -29.54 20.15 13.87
CA THR A 500 -29.69 20.15 12.40
C THR A 500 -28.69 19.23 11.71
N SER A 501 -28.94 18.83 10.47
CA SER A 501 -27.98 18.07 9.68
C SER A 501 -26.72 18.89 9.52
N GLY A 502 -25.55 18.28 9.71
CA GLY A 502 -24.26 18.97 9.64
C GLY A 502 -23.83 19.69 10.93
N SER A 503 -24.64 19.73 12.01
CA SER A 503 -24.30 20.40 13.28
C SER A 503 -23.16 19.77 14.07
N GLY A 504 -22.62 18.61 13.66
CA GLY A 504 -21.49 17.98 14.32
C GLY A 504 -21.82 16.79 15.23
N LYS A 505 -23.08 16.30 15.28
CA LYS A 505 -23.49 15.17 16.13
C LYS A 505 -22.59 13.94 15.97
N SER A 506 -22.48 13.41 14.76
CA SER A 506 -21.59 12.27 14.46
C SER A 506 -20.11 12.60 14.66
N THR A 507 -19.72 13.87 14.53
CA THR A 507 -18.36 14.32 14.81
C THR A 507 -18.04 14.20 16.30
N LEU A 508 -18.96 14.60 17.18
CA LEU A 508 -18.84 14.45 18.62
C LEU A 508 -18.68 12.97 19.01
N LEU A 509 -19.54 12.10 18.46
CA LEU A 509 -19.44 10.66 18.74
C LEU A 509 -18.10 10.08 18.28
N LYS A 510 -17.59 10.50 17.10
CA LYS A 510 -16.28 10.08 16.58
C LYS A 510 -15.10 10.61 17.41
N MET A 511 -15.23 11.75 18.08
CA MET A 511 -14.25 12.23 19.08
C MET A 511 -14.24 11.31 20.29
N LEU A 512 -15.41 10.99 20.86
CA LEU A 512 -15.53 10.07 21.99
C LEU A 512 -14.91 8.69 21.72
N LEU A 513 -15.00 8.24 20.46
CA LEU A 513 -14.38 7.01 19.98
C LEU A 513 -12.89 7.14 19.69
N LYS A 514 -12.26 8.31 19.92
CA LYS A 514 -10.86 8.57 19.53
C LYS A 514 -10.58 8.30 18.03
N ASN A 515 -11.60 8.49 17.17
CA ASN A 515 -11.47 8.44 15.72
C ASN A 515 -11.13 9.80 15.12
N ILE A 516 -11.32 10.87 15.90
CA ILE A 516 -10.90 12.24 15.63
C ILE A 516 -10.11 12.70 16.83
N THR A 517 -8.85 13.04 16.64
CA THR A 517 -7.91 13.42 17.69
C THR A 517 -7.38 14.86 17.56
N ASN A 518 -7.64 15.51 16.42
CA ASN A 518 -7.20 16.87 16.10
C ASN A 518 -8.24 17.92 16.51
N TYR A 519 -8.54 18.00 17.81
CA TYR A 519 -9.37 19.03 18.42
C TYR A 519 -8.59 19.77 19.51
N GLU A 520 -8.98 21.01 19.80
CA GLU A 520 -8.47 21.78 20.93
C GLU A 520 -9.37 21.57 22.16
N GLY A 521 -8.83 21.79 23.36
CA GLY A 521 -9.50 21.48 24.62
C GLY A 521 -9.25 20.04 25.09
N ASN A 522 -10.03 19.57 26.06
CA ASN A 522 -9.81 18.26 26.67
C ASN A 522 -11.10 17.44 26.81
N ILE A 523 -11.00 16.14 26.58
CA ILE A 523 -12.06 15.16 26.83
C ILE A 523 -11.53 14.17 27.86
N TYR A 524 -12.25 13.97 28.96
CA TYR A 524 -11.89 13.03 30.01
C TYR A 524 -12.91 11.91 30.12
N ILE A 525 -12.45 10.71 30.46
CA ILE A 525 -13.29 9.58 30.87
C ILE A 525 -12.81 9.17 32.26
N GLY A 526 -13.66 9.38 33.28
CA GLY A 526 -13.22 9.35 34.67
C GLY A 526 -12.16 10.41 34.90
N GLU A 527 -11.01 10.01 35.40
CA GLU A 527 -9.86 10.91 35.67
C GLU A 527 -8.88 11.01 34.49
N SER A 528 -9.02 10.15 33.47
CA SER A 528 -8.05 10.02 32.39
C SER A 528 -8.42 10.85 31.17
N ASN A 529 -7.46 11.62 30.61
CA ASN A 529 -7.65 12.30 29.34
C ASN A 529 -7.77 11.26 28.20
N LEU A 530 -8.79 11.40 27.36
CA LEU A 530 -9.11 10.49 26.24
C LEU A 530 -7.92 10.26 25.31
N LEU A 531 -7.11 11.30 25.05
CA LEU A 531 -5.94 11.18 24.18
C LEU A 531 -4.86 10.26 24.74
N ASN A 532 -4.82 10.10 26.07
CA ASN A 532 -3.83 9.25 26.76
C ASN A 532 -4.31 7.79 26.93
N ILE A 533 -5.60 7.51 26.72
CA ILE A 533 -6.15 6.15 26.83
C ILE A 533 -5.84 5.36 25.56
N ASP A 534 -5.37 4.13 25.67
CA ASP A 534 -5.13 3.28 24.52
C ASP A 534 -6.42 3.04 23.70
N LYS A 535 -6.31 3.07 22.37
CA LYS A 535 -7.46 2.89 21.47
C LYS A 535 -8.19 1.56 21.71
N SER A 536 -7.46 0.49 22.02
CA SER A 536 -8.04 -0.83 22.33
C SER A 536 -8.95 -0.80 23.57
N ILE A 537 -8.63 0.02 24.56
CA ILE A 537 -9.47 0.19 25.77
C ILE A 537 -10.74 0.96 25.41
N ILE A 538 -10.61 2.03 24.60
CA ILE A 538 -11.78 2.77 24.11
C ILE A 538 -12.69 1.85 23.26
N ASP A 539 -12.11 1.09 22.34
CA ASP A 539 -12.87 0.15 21.52
C ASP A 539 -13.58 -0.92 22.36
N ASN A 540 -13.04 -1.36 23.48
CA ASN A 540 -13.71 -2.28 24.39
C ASN A 540 -14.80 -1.60 25.25
N SER A 541 -14.63 -0.32 25.57
CA SER A 541 -15.52 0.44 26.46
C SER A 541 -16.75 1.00 25.75
N PHE A 542 -16.63 1.29 24.46
CA PHE A 542 -17.68 1.89 23.64
C PHE A 542 -18.24 0.92 22.61
N THR A 543 -19.54 0.91 22.47
CA THR A 543 -20.24 0.42 21.28
C THR A 543 -20.68 1.62 20.43
N TYR A 544 -20.43 1.57 19.15
CA TYR A 544 -20.94 2.54 18.18
C TYR A 544 -21.79 1.81 17.15
N VAL A 545 -22.96 2.32 16.90
CA VAL A 545 -23.89 1.84 15.87
C VAL A 545 -24.22 3.03 14.99
N GLY A 546 -23.69 3.00 13.77
CA GLY A 546 -23.89 4.06 12.77
C GLY A 546 -25.06 3.79 11.85
N GLN A 547 -25.48 4.81 11.10
CA GLN A 547 -26.60 4.76 10.16
C GLN A 547 -26.39 3.73 9.03
N ASN A 548 -25.20 3.72 8.43
CA ASN A 548 -24.86 2.92 7.23
C ASN A 548 -23.63 2.07 7.50
N GLU A 549 -23.75 1.07 8.37
CA GLU A 549 -22.67 0.11 8.58
C GLU A 549 -22.74 -1.02 7.53
N PHE A 550 -21.57 -1.57 7.23
CA PHE A 550 -21.43 -2.62 6.24
C PHE A 550 -22.03 -3.95 6.76
N ILE A 551 -22.82 -4.62 5.92
CA ILE A 551 -23.31 -5.98 6.15
C ILE A 551 -22.46 -6.94 5.30
N PHE A 552 -21.86 -7.92 5.98
CA PHE A 552 -21.05 -8.93 5.31
C PHE A 552 -21.92 -9.97 4.62
N SER A 553 -21.44 -10.55 3.53
CA SER A 553 -22.06 -11.76 2.98
C SER A 553 -21.90 -12.91 3.98
N GLY A 554 -22.98 -13.64 4.22
CA GLY A 554 -22.98 -14.72 5.23
C GLY A 554 -24.37 -14.89 5.86
N THR A 555 -24.46 -15.68 6.92
CA THR A 555 -25.74 -15.89 7.59
C THR A 555 -26.16 -14.68 8.45
N ILE A 556 -27.45 -14.59 8.81
CA ILE A 556 -27.94 -13.61 9.76
C ILE A 556 -27.15 -13.72 11.07
N LYS A 557 -26.98 -14.94 11.56
CA LYS A 557 -26.24 -15.24 12.79
C LYS A 557 -24.78 -14.80 12.71
N ASP A 558 -24.09 -15.09 11.58
CA ASP A 558 -22.70 -14.66 11.36
C ASP A 558 -22.57 -13.14 11.40
N ASN A 559 -23.50 -12.42 10.78
CA ASN A 559 -23.52 -10.97 10.77
C ASN A 559 -23.76 -10.34 12.15
N ILE A 560 -24.53 -10.99 13.01
CA ILE A 560 -24.83 -10.48 14.36
C ILE A 560 -23.71 -10.85 15.33
N ILE A 561 -23.25 -12.09 15.31
CA ILE A 561 -22.24 -12.60 16.27
C ILE A 561 -20.83 -12.15 15.92
N LEU A 562 -20.46 -12.13 14.62
CA LEU A 562 -19.10 -11.80 14.14
C LEU A 562 -18.00 -12.57 14.88
N SER A 563 -18.14 -13.89 14.97
CA SER A 563 -17.19 -14.80 15.63
C SER A 563 -16.90 -14.50 17.11
N ARG A 564 -17.79 -13.76 17.81
CA ARG A 564 -17.69 -13.52 19.24
C ARG A 564 -18.30 -14.68 20.02
N ASN A 565 -17.75 -15.00 21.18
CA ASN A 565 -18.33 -15.97 22.10
C ASN A 565 -19.53 -15.34 22.82
N ILE A 566 -20.73 -15.64 22.37
CA ILE A 566 -22.01 -15.11 22.87
C ILE A 566 -22.87 -16.27 23.34
N THR A 567 -23.53 -16.13 24.50
CA THR A 567 -24.49 -17.13 24.99
C THR A 567 -25.78 -17.04 24.17
N ASP A 568 -26.45 -18.16 23.94
CA ASP A 568 -27.72 -18.21 23.21
C ASP A 568 -28.81 -17.36 23.90
N GLU A 569 -28.79 -17.23 25.21
CA GLU A 569 -29.70 -16.38 25.97
C GLU A 569 -29.50 -14.91 25.61
N ALA A 570 -28.24 -14.41 25.56
CA ALA A 570 -27.94 -13.05 25.20
C ALA A 570 -28.28 -12.77 23.73
N TYR A 571 -27.99 -13.73 22.85
CA TYR A 571 -28.31 -13.65 21.42
C TYR A 571 -29.84 -13.51 21.24
N ASN A 572 -30.64 -14.43 21.79
CA ASN A 572 -32.10 -14.39 21.67
C ASN A 572 -32.73 -13.15 22.30
N SER A 573 -32.20 -12.68 23.45
CA SER A 573 -32.65 -11.44 24.08
C SER A 573 -32.48 -10.24 23.17
N ILE A 574 -31.34 -10.12 22.49
CA ILE A 574 -31.07 -9.02 21.55
C ILE A 574 -31.91 -9.12 20.27
N LEU A 575 -32.12 -10.33 19.74
CA LEU A 575 -33.04 -10.52 18.61
C LEU A 575 -34.44 -10.01 18.93
N ASN A 576 -34.94 -10.30 20.13
CA ASN A 576 -36.27 -9.84 20.59
C ASN A 576 -36.30 -8.31 20.76
N ILE A 577 -35.29 -7.69 21.39
CA ILE A 577 -35.22 -6.25 21.59
C ILE A 577 -35.16 -5.51 20.26
N THR A 578 -34.41 -6.01 19.30
CA THR A 578 -34.22 -5.36 17.98
C THR A 578 -35.28 -5.78 16.95
N ARG A 579 -36.21 -6.67 17.34
CA ARG A 579 -37.24 -7.23 16.45
C ARG A 579 -36.69 -7.94 15.21
N VAL A 580 -35.48 -8.48 15.31
CA VAL A 580 -34.86 -9.27 14.21
C VAL A 580 -35.54 -10.63 14.08
N ASN A 581 -36.03 -11.22 15.18
CA ASN A 581 -36.85 -12.43 15.16
C ASN A 581 -38.10 -12.27 14.25
N GLU A 582 -38.76 -11.08 14.25
CA GLU A 582 -39.90 -10.83 13.36
C GLU A 582 -39.50 -10.81 11.85
N ILE A 583 -38.25 -10.45 11.54
CA ILE A 583 -37.71 -10.54 10.16
C ILE A 583 -37.58 -12.00 9.76
N ILE A 584 -37.00 -12.80 10.69
CA ILE A 584 -36.77 -14.22 10.51
C ILE A 584 -38.15 -14.92 10.28
N ASP A 585 -39.14 -14.65 11.14
CA ASP A 585 -40.46 -15.26 11.07
C ASP A 585 -41.23 -14.85 9.82
N LYS A 586 -41.27 -13.54 9.51
CA LYS A 586 -42.01 -13.00 8.35
C LYS A 586 -41.54 -13.50 7.00
N LYS A 587 -40.24 -13.76 6.87
CA LYS A 587 -39.64 -14.21 5.60
C LYS A 587 -39.47 -15.71 5.55
N GLU A 588 -40.02 -16.44 6.52
CA GLU A 588 -39.78 -17.89 6.67
C GLU A 588 -38.26 -18.25 6.63
N LEU A 589 -37.44 -17.31 7.16
CA LEU A 589 -36.00 -17.45 7.24
C LEU A 589 -35.64 -18.20 8.53
N ASN A 590 -34.37 -18.54 8.63
CA ASN A 590 -33.78 -19.02 9.88
C ASN A 590 -32.45 -18.29 10.11
N ASP A 591 -31.83 -18.49 11.26
CA ASP A 591 -30.56 -17.89 11.61
C ASP A 591 -29.43 -18.21 10.60
N ALA A 592 -29.59 -19.31 9.85
CA ALA A 592 -28.66 -19.74 8.81
C ALA A 592 -29.01 -19.16 7.43
N SER A 593 -30.09 -18.35 7.31
CA SER A 593 -30.45 -17.72 6.05
C SER A 593 -29.38 -16.74 5.59
N TYR A 594 -29.00 -16.83 4.31
CA TYR A 594 -27.88 -16.09 3.73
C TYR A 594 -28.28 -14.65 3.39
N ILE A 595 -27.46 -13.74 3.86
CA ILE A 595 -27.51 -12.33 3.50
C ILE A 595 -26.47 -12.06 2.41
N GLU A 596 -26.89 -11.44 1.32
CA GLU A 596 -25.99 -11.04 0.24
C GLU A 596 -25.09 -9.87 0.68
N GLU A 597 -24.02 -9.64 -0.08
CA GLU A 597 -23.09 -8.55 0.18
C GLU A 597 -23.85 -7.22 0.35
N ASN A 598 -23.50 -6.47 1.38
CA ASN A 598 -24.15 -5.23 1.76
C ASN A 598 -25.68 -5.35 1.99
N GLY A 599 -26.20 -6.57 2.18
CA GLY A 599 -27.59 -6.84 2.49
C GLY A 599 -28.58 -6.49 1.35
N PHE A 600 -28.19 -6.69 0.09
CA PHE A 600 -29.05 -6.36 -1.06
C PHE A 600 -30.42 -7.03 -1.03
N ASN A 601 -30.54 -8.17 -0.38
CA ASN A 601 -31.80 -8.92 -0.21
C ASN A 601 -32.62 -8.49 1.02
N LEU A 602 -32.23 -7.40 1.70
CA LEU A 602 -32.91 -6.85 2.88
C LEU A 602 -33.40 -5.43 2.61
N SER A 603 -34.53 -5.06 3.22
CA SER A 603 -34.96 -3.67 3.27
C SER A 603 -34.05 -2.83 4.17
N GLY A 604 -34.07 -1.49 4.01
CA GLY A 604 -33.24 -0.61 4.81
C GLY A 604 -33.48 -0.73 6.32
N GLY A 605 -34.76 -0.79 6.74
CA GLY A 605 -35.10 -0.97 8.16
C GLY A 605 -34.70 -2.35 8.71
N GLU A 606 -34.72 -3.43 7.88
CA GLU A 606 -34.21 -4.75 8.28
C GLU A 606 -32.70 -4.72 8.46
N LYS A 607 -31.95 -4.09 7.53
CA LYS A 607 -30.51 -3.87 7.65
C LYS A 607 -30.16 -3.16 8.95
N GLN A 608 -30.83 -2.05 9.23
CA GLN A 608 -30.59 -1.25 10.43
C GLN A 608 -30.84 -2.03 11.72
N ARG A 609 -31.87 -2.88 11.77
CA ARG A 609 -32.14 -3.73 12.93
C ARG A 609 -31.06 -4.80 13.15
N ILE A 610 -30.57 -5.44 12.10
CA ILE A 610 -29.46 -6.39 12.17
C ILE A 610 -28.15 -5.70 12.63
N ILE A 611 -27.84 -4.52 12.10
CA ILE A 611 -26.70 -3.71 12.49
C ILE A 611 -26.78 -3.32 13.98
N LEU A 612 -27.99 -2.93 14.44
CA LEU A 612 -28.23 -2.60 15.83
C LEU A 612 -28.02 -3.82 16.74
N ALA A 613 -28.58 -4.99 16.37
CA ALA A 613 -28.38 -6.23 17.09
C ALA A 613 -26.90 -6.60 17.24
N ARG A 614 -26.13 -6.49 16.15
CA ARG A 614 -24.69 -6.68 16.11
C ARG A 614 -23.97 -5.79 17.13
N GLY A 615 -24.32 -4.52 17.19
CA GLY A 615 -23.72 -3.55 18.10
C GLY A 615 -24.05 -3.84 19.55
N LEU A 616 -25.31 -4.06 19.88
CA LEU A 616 -25.78 -4.26 21.26
C LEU A 616 -25.19 -5.52 21.92
N LEU A 617 -24.88 -6.58 21.15
CA LEU A 617 -24.23 -7.78 21.66
C LEU A 617 -22.80 -7.56 22.19
N LYS A 618 -22.18 -6.39 21.92
CA LYS A 618 -20.83 -6.10 22.41
C LYS A 618 -20.77 -5.86 23.91
N ASN A 619 -21.87 -5.49 24.56
CA ASN A 619 -21.98 -5.25 26.01
C ASN A 619 -20.92 -4.30 26.58
N SER A 620 -20.78 -3.13 25.98
CA SER A 620 -19.86 -2.05 26.39
C SER A 620 -20.49 -1.19 27.50
N ASN A 621 -19.67 -0.36 28.19
CA ASN A 621 -20.14 0.56 29.22
C ASN A 621 -20.90 1.76 28.62
N TYR A 622 -20.48 2.19 27.43
CA TYR A 622 -21.06 3.29 26.68
C TYR A 622 -21.60 2.79 25.35
N ILE A 623 -22.87 3.13 25.04
CA ILE A 623 -23.54 2.76 23.81
C ILE A 623 -23.88 4.03 23.06
N LEU A 624 -23.30 4.22 21.88
CA LEU A 624 -23.49 5.36 21.02
C LEU A 624 -24.27 4.90 19.77
N ILE A 625 -25.46 5.41 19.57
CA ILE A 625 -26.34 5.04 18.45
C ILE A 625 -26.56 6.29 17.59
N ASP A 626 -26.05 6.28 16.36
CA ASP A 626 -26.02 7.42 15.45
C ASP A 626 -26.99 7.19 14.27
N GLU A 627 -28.24 7.62 14.45
CA GLU A 627 -29.32 7.50 13.43
C GLU A 627 -29.55 6.06 12.92
N ALA A 628 -29.26 5.05 13.75
CA ALA A 628 -29.25 3.65 13.34
C ALA A 628 -30.63 3.04 13.05
N LEU A 629 -31.73 3.77 13.34
CA LEU A 629 -33.12 3.38 13.06
C LEU A 629 -33.85 4.42 12.20
N SER A 630 -33.10 5.19 11.40
CA SER A 630 -33.70 6.25 10.56
C SER A 630 -34.71 5.75 9.52
N GLU A 631 -34.50 4.53 9.01
CA GLU A 631 -35.39 3.88 8.01
C GLU A 631 -36.47 2.98 8.63
N VAL A 632 -36.53 2.92 9.96
CA VAL A 632 -37.56 2.20 10.71
C VAL A 632 -38.72 3.17 11.01
N ASP A 633 -39.99 2.71 11.01
CA ASP A 633 -41.12 3.53 11.38
C ASP A 633 -41.03 3.99 12.85
N LEU A 634 -41.67 5.14 13.14
CA LEU A 634 -41.53 5.80 14.45
C LEU A 634 -42.08 4.95 15.62
N VAL A 635 -43.15 4.17 15.39
CA VAL A 635 -43.78 3.36 16.43
C VAL A 635 -42.84 2.24 16.81
N LEU A 636 -42.33 1.50 15.82
CA LEU A 636 -41.37 0.42 16.02
C LEU A 636 -40.05 0.93 16.60
N GLU A 637 -39.55 2.10 16.15
CA GLU A 637 -38.36 2.73 16.73
C GLU A 637 -38.56 3.04 18.22
N LYS A 638 -39.69 3.60 18.63
CA LYS A 638 -40.03 3.86 20.03
C LYS A 638 -40.01 2.61 20.87
N ASP A 639 -40.61 1.53 20.39
CA ASP A 639 -40.66 0.26 21.11
C ASP A 639 -39.27 -0.37 21.26
N ILE A 640 -38.48 -0.39 20.20
CA ILE A 640 -37.08 -0.87 20.24
C ILE A 640 -36.28 -0.05 21.24
N ILE A 641 -36.33 1.28 21.18
CA ILE A 641 -35.58 2.14 22.09
C ILE A 641 -36.02 1.92 23.54
N LYS A 642 -37.30 1.83 23.82
CA LYS A 642 -37.82 1.56 25.16
C LYS A 642 -37.28 0.25 25.71
N ASP A 643 -37.24 -0.82 24.90
CA ASP A 643 -36.69 -2.11 25.30
C ASP A 643 -35.17 -2.03 25.50
N ILE A 644 -34.42 -1.28 24.66
CA ILE A 644 -32.99 -1.04 24.84
C ILE A 644 -32.72 -0.31 26.18
N LEU A 645 -33.42 0.76 26.44
CA LEU A 645 -33.25 1.54 27.67
C LEU A 645 -33.58 0.72 28.94
N LYS A 646 -34.55 -0.17 28.86
CA LYS A 646 -34.92 -1.10 29.94
C LYS A 646 -33.87 -2.20 30.13
N TYR A 647 -33.37 -2.81 29.07
CA TYR A 647 -32.38 -3.90 29.12
C TYR A 647 -31.02 -3.39 29.59
N PHE A 648 -30.57 -2.26 29.04
CA PHE A 648 -29.27 -1.64 29.35
C PHE A 648 -29.37 -0.52 30.39
N LYS A 649 -30.21 -0.68 31.41
CA LYS A 649 -30.42 0.35 32.46
C LYS A 649 -29.12 0.83 33.14
N ASP A 650 -28.14 -0.07 33.30
CA ASP A 650 -26.86 0.21 33.94
C ASP A 650 -25.77 0.75 33.00
N LYS A 651 -26.06 0.98 31.73
CA LYS A 651 -25.14 1.51 30.73
C LYS A 651 -25.44 2.97 30.42
N THR A 652 -24.44 3.71 29.99
CA THR A 652 -24.62 5.07 29.45
C THR A 652 -24.97 4.97 27.97
N ILE A 653 -26.08 5.62 27.56
CA ILE A 653 -26.58 5.54 26.18
C ILE A 653 -26.68 6.96 25.63
N VAL A 654 -26.08 7.19 24.45
CA VAL A 654 -26.26 8.40 23.65
C VAL A 654 -26.94 8.01 22.34
N TYR A 655 -28.14 8.50 22.14
CA TYR A 655 -28.96 8.22 20.98
C TYR A 655 -29.13 9.49 20.14
N VAL A 656 -28.80 9.41 18.87
CA VAL A 656 -28.97 10.49 17.89
C VAL A 656 -30.18 10.21 17.05
N SER A 657 -31.14 11.12 17.04
CA SER A 657 -32.32 11.06 16.13
C SER A 657 -32.79 12.45 15.73
N HIS A 658 -33.31 12.53 14.51
CA HIS A 658 -34.02 13.70 13.99
C HIS A 658 -35.55 13.60 14.16
N LYS A 659 -36.06 12.43 14.55
CA LYS A 659 -37.49 12.21 14.68
C LYS A 659 -38.02 12.84 15.97
N GLU A 660 -39.22 13.39 15.87
CA GLU A 660 -39.92 13.95 17.03
C GLU A 660 -40.64 12.86 17.83
N GLY A 661 -40.92 13.13 19.12
CA GLY A 661 -41.69 12.24 19.97
C GLY A 661 -40.91 11.15 20.68
N LEU A 662 -39.54 11.20 20.67
CA LEU A 662 -38.64 10.33 21.46
C LEU A 662 -38.22 10.98 22.77
N ASP A 663 -38.50 12.26 22.97
CA ASP A 663 -37.99 13.10 24.05
C ASP A 663 -38.29 12.55 25.46
N GLU A 664 -39.48 11.96 25.62
CA GLU A 664 -39.97 11.45 26.90
C GLU A 664 -39.25 10.17 27.38
N LEU A 665 -38.54 9.50 26.48
CA LEU A 665 -37.84 8.25 26.79
C LEU A 665 -36.46 8.49 27.42
N PHE A 666 -35.92 9.68 27.32
CA PHE A 666 -34.55 10.01 27.74
C PHE A 666 -34.53 10.94 28.96
N ASN A 667 -33.59 10.72 29.87
CA ASN A 667 -33.43 11.56 31.06
C ASN A 667 -32.70 12.88 30.82
N LYS A 668 -31.88 12.94 29.74
CA LYS A 668 -31.17 14.16 29.35
C LYS A 668 -31.29 14.41 27.85
N LYS A 669 -31.24 15.69 27.48
CA LYS A 669 -31.29 16.13 26.10
C LYS A 669 -30.14 17.06 25.82
N LEU A 670 -29.38 16.79 24.76
CA LEU A 670 -28.30 17.64 24.28
C LEU A 670 -28.65 18.14 22.87
N ILE A 671 -28.66 19.45 22.69
CA ILE A 671 -28.93 20.08 21.39
C ILE A 671 -27.61 20.69 20.90
N ILE A 672 -27.17 20.31 19.69
CA ILE A 672 -25.97 20.87 19.04
C ILE A 672 -26.39 21.73 17.86
N GLY A 673 -25.77 22.91 17.71
CA GLY A 673 -25.95 23.78 16.54
C GLY A 673 -27.08 24.80 16.68
N LYS A 674 -27.43 25.27 17.90
CA LYS A 674 -28.18 26.49 18.15
C LYS A 674 -27.32 27.46 18.98
N GLU A 675 -26.78 28.43 18.30
CA GLU A 675 -26.69 29.83 18.68
C GLU A 675 -27.08 30.66 17.49
#